data_ba63a851eff31d1d5847e229b3b40d44
#
_entry.id   ba63a851eff31d1d5847e229b3b40d44
#
_cell.length_a   1.000
_cell.length_b   1.000
_cell.length_c   1.000
_cell.angle_alpha   90.00
_cell.angle_beta   90.00
_cell.angle_gamma   90.00
#
_symmetry.space_group_name_H-M   'P 1'
#
loop_
_entity.id
_entity.type
_entity.pdbx_description
1 polymer ?
#
loop_
_entity_poly.entity_id
_entity_poly.type
_entity_poly.pdbx_seq_one_letter_code
_entity_poly.pdbx_strand_id
1 'polypeptide(L)'
;MDTERLLKDLSYDFYKHVQKADKPEEENLTFSDIFPEISRTKRSYLANEKLYSHQLRTVKALKSGKNVILISGSGSGKTEAWFLYSKDGKRTMVVYPTLALANDQISRLKDYSEAIGLKAEAMDSMRRREMKRVSSSDILITNPAFLMTDMKRWVSGGPKILYGFAERMDLLVLDEFDFYDPRCIALLVSMIRLLKLLSPKNFSIAILTATLGNPEEMAGILTQINGKETEIIRGRPFRPENRVYVVIGKDLRSAWERVKLHKEEILRAAGRDIAESIDDFEKFKIKYYSIKEIARYLGIELPEAYVDPVEVISRYAEDDGVTIVFTRSIRSAEELYRRMLTEHPEISHRVATHHHLVDKEKRAEIERLAREGVVRILISPRTLAQGIDIGDVIRIVHLGLPPSVREFKQREGRKGRRKWIEYTETVIFPIGSWDRELLLRGVDVLEKWSNMRLEIALVNQENRYSTLFEAMYKFMSPFFREKVSQEELSLLKDLELVRGTDLTKLGKRVWRNLNFYEFAPPYGIKRLLIAEDGINFLPDIGYCDLVERFQIGCIDHSSDGIVKSLRRRGRYVTGVELVPITDLRRVEEELSYTLEEYEKVKLSWGESPSVMEDYRRGRLHSEVICVVDPPVSGFGLYRKVPNRAYWVLNGPLRPIVAGDRTYFIRDRRSLEIVAETGGRYSDYTYGYSIELDPAENMTWLRIGLAVLCIVLRQVFGIDLSSLEYSVANTGNKKLMSIHEPRCAGLLEKMDWQKVRDSIQSFKPDEISEIMLMQIDDQAHFEFISAGANWDLAKRYAVRAVDYIMAERRIPMEISGIKISIPAPSRALKLLSMDTSLIEFEDVKILYVSIFDGEKVISGRFVRELVELVESDEEVVREIQRSLDSGFKILTYDFDSIIEEIRPVSTSLYYMMLGLRGSGRVEELREKAKGIFGDPTPQDILRMLGDEKVHLKDVISEIGSSDRMLKMKGSGRWRSFTNFLDEKVRRYLQDRVSSIYKLGLFIKEMEKSSPAKIPAN
;
A
#
# COMPACT_ATOMS: atom_id res chain seq x y z
N MET A 1 -25.11 -18.03 25.36
CA MET A 1 -24.12 -19.07 25.79
C MET A 1 -22.78 -18.37 25.94
N ASP A 2 -22.02 -18.62 26.98
CA ASP A 2 -20.68 -18.05 27.21
C ASP A 2 -19.61 -19.02 26.64
N THR A 3 -18.82 -18.55 25.67
CA THR A 3 -17.81 -19.39 25.01
C THR A 3 -16.71 -19.85 25.97
N GLU A 4 -16.34 -19.04 26.96
CA GLU A 4 -15.31 -19.47 27.94
C GLU A 4 -15.76 -20.67 28.74
N ARG A 5 -17.02 -20.66 29.21
CA ARG A 5 -17.62 -21.78 29.95
C ARG A 5 -17.71 -23.02 29.05
N LEU A 6 -18.22 -22.83 27.83
CA LEU A 6 -18.33 -23.91 26.85
C LEU A 6 -16.99 -24.61 26.58
N LEU A 7 -15.92 -23.84 26.36
CA LEU A 7 -14.59 -24.40 26.11
C LEU A 7 -14.05 -25.16 27.32
N LYS A 8 -14.29 -24.64 28.54
CA LYS A 8 -13.91 -25.34 29.79
C LYS A 8 -14.68 -26.62 29.98
N ASP A 9 -16.01 -26.61 29.77
CA ASP A 9 -16.88 -27.77 29.89
C ASP A 9 -16.50 -28.88 28.88
N LEU A 10 -16.00 -28.51 27.70
CA LEU A 10 -15.50 -29.41 26.67
C LEU A 10 -14.02 -29.76 26.83
N SER A 11 -13.36 -29.31 27.89
CA SER A 11 -11.93 -29.53 28.20
C SER A 11 -10.96 -29.02 27.15
N TYR A 12 -11.29 -27.89 26.49
CA TYR A 12 -10.37 -27.20 25.59
C TYR A 12 -9.49 -26.22 26.35
N ASP A 13 -8.18 -26.26 26.06
CA ASP A 13 -7.27 -25.17 26.40
C ASP A 13 -7.34 -24.06 25.36
N PHE A 14 -7.32 -22.82 25.79
CA PHE A 14 -7.46 -21.63 24.95
C PHE A 14 -6.68 -20.44 25.51
N TYR A 15 -6.35 -19.49 24.63
CA TYR A 15 -5.88 -18.16 25.00
C TYR A 15 -7.03 -17.15 24.89
N LYS A 16 -7.15 -16.23 25.87
CA LYS A 16 -8.20 -15.23 25.91
C LYS A 16 -7.61 -13.85 26.06
N HIS A 17 -8.12 -12.89 25.27
CA HIS A 17 -7.94 -11.46 25.53
C HIS A 17 -9.28 -10.71 25.35
N VAL A 18 -9.36 -9.52 25.94
CA VAL A 18 -10.60 -8.72 25.92
C VAL A 18 -10.33 -7.35 25.32
N GLN A 19 -11.11 -7.00 24.31
CA GLN A 19 -11.12 -5.67 23.71
C GLN A 19 -12.22 -4.85 24.37
N LYS A 20 -11.87 -3.71 24.96
CA LYS A 20 -12.81 -2.85 25.68
C LYS A 20 -13.86 -2.23 24.76
N ALA A 21 -15.03 -1.96 25.32
CA ALA A 21 -16.11 -1.25 24.65
C ALA A 21 -15.72 0.20 24.36
N ASP A 22 -16.13 0.71 23.18
CA ASP A 22 -16.01 2.12 22.83
C ASP A 22 -17.34 2.86 23.13
N LYS A 23 -17.26 4.02 23.81
CA LYS A 23 -18.43 4.86 24.04
C LYS A 23 -18.77 5.64 22.77
N PRO A 24 -20.04 5.62 22.32
CA PRO A 24 -20.47 6.38 21.16
C PRO A 24 -20.54 7.88 21.46
N GLU A 25 -20.34 8.71 20.43
CA GLU A 25 -20.67 10.15 20.47
C GLU A 25 -22.07 10.33 19.88
N GLU A 26 -23.06 10.55 20.76
CA GLU A 26 -24.47 10.69 20.41
C GLU A 26 -24.99 12.10 20.64
N GLU A 27 -26.00 12.47 19.86
CA GLU A 27 -26.78 13.70 20.03
C GLU A 27 -28.05 13.45 20.83
N ASN A 28 -28.70 14.55 21.29
CA ASN A 28 -29.99 14.44 21.99
C ASN A 28 -31.19 14.34 21.03
N LEU A 29 -30.96 14.11 19.76
CA LEU A 29 -31.97 13.93 18.71
C LEU A 29 -32.07 12.47 18.30
N THR A 30 -33.30 11.98 18.09
CA THR A 30 -33.57 10.64 17.56
C THR A 30 -33.72 10.67 16.04
N PHE A 31 -33.69 9.48 15.40
CA PHE A 31 -33.95 9.40 13.96
C PHE A 31 -35.35 9.95 13.61
N SER A 32 -36.38 9.68 14.42
CA SER A 32 -37.74 10.19 14.20
C SER A 32 -37.86 11.71 14.29
N ASP A 33 -36.98 12.40 15.02
CA ASP A 33 -36.99 13.87 15.07
C ASP A 33 -36.57 14.50 13.72
N ILE A 34 -35.74 13.82 12.94
CA ILE A 34 -35.29 14.32 11.64
C ILE A 34 -35.98 13.59 10.48
N PHE A 35 -36.29 12.31 10.64
CA PHE A 35 -36.94 11.45 9.65
C PHE A 35 -38.11 10.69 10.26
N PRO A 36 -39.27 11.36 10.49
CA PRO A 36 -40.43 10.74 11.11
C PRO A 36 -40.98 9.52 10.39
N GLU A 37 -40.88 9.52 9.06
CA GLU A 37 -41.35 8.46 8.15
C GLU A 37 -40.56 7.14 8.29
N ILE A 38 -39.44 7.14 9.02
CA ILE A 38 -38.67 5.93 9.29
C ILE A 38 -39.49 4.86 10.01
N SER A 39 -40.51 5.32 10.81
CA SER A 39 -41.45 4.45 11.50
C SER A 39 -42.27 3.57 10.55
N ARG A 40 -42.39 3.96 9.27
CA ARG A 40 -43.14 3.24 8.22
C ARG A 40 -42.25 2.28 7.41
N THR A 41 -40.95 2.30 7.65
CA THR A 41 -39.97 1.48 6.95
C THR A 41 -39.73 0.15 7.66
N LYS A 42 -39.10 -0.79 6.98
CA LYS A 42 -38.66 -2.06 7.58
C LYS A 42 -37.63 -1.87 8.72
N ARG A 43 -37.12 -0.63 8.88
CA ARG A 43 -36.15 -0.24 9.92
C ARG A 43 -36.74 0.69 10.96
N SER A 44 -38.05 0.54 11.25
CA SER A 44 -38.77 1.31 12.28
C SER A 44 -38.14 1.27 13.67
N TYR A 45 -37.36 0.22 13.98
CA TYR A 45 -36.57 0.13 15.21
C TYR A 45 -35.57 1.29 15.39
N LEU A 46 -35.11 1.94 14.30
CA LEU A 46 -34.23 3.09 14.36
C LEU A 46 -34.95 4.37 14.83
N ALA A 47 -36.27 4.41 14.80
CA ALA A 47 -37.04 5.62 15.10
C ALA A 47 -36.68 6.28 16.45
N ASN A 48 -36.51 5.46 17.49
CA ASN A 48 -36.17 5.91 18.84
C ASN A 48 -34.67 5.93 19.13
N GLU A 49 -33.82 5.51 18.16
CA GLU A 49 -32.38 5.53 18.31
C GLU A 49 -31.85 6.96 18.21
N LYS A 50 -30.92 7.33 19.09
CA LYS A 50 -30.22 8.61 19.04
C LYS A 50 -29.29 8.65 17.83
N LEU A 51 -29.25 9.80 17.16
CA LEU A 51 -28.29 10.06 16.11
C LEU A 51 -26.88 10.14 16.67
N TYR A 52 -25.93 9.58 15.94
CA TYR A 52 -24.52 9.84 16.21
C TYR A 52 -24.15 11.28 15.80
N SER A 53 -23.25 11.91 16.55
CA SER A 53 -22.79 13.28 16.27
C SER A 53 -22.27 13.46 14.84
N HIS A 54 -21.57 12.46 14.29
CA HIS A 54 -21.06 12.50 12.92
C HIS A 54 -22.18 12.51 11.87
N GLN A 55 -23.32 11.87 12.12
CA GLN A 55 -24.47 11.90 11.20
C GLN A 55 -25.07 13.30 11.13
N LEU A 56 -25.33 13.92 12.28
CA LEU A 56 -25.88 15.27 12.33
C LEU A 56 -24.91 16.32 11.76
N ARG A 57 -23.62 16.21 12.05
CA ARG A 57 -22.58 17.07 11.47
C ARG A 57 -22.54 16.95 9.95
N THR A 58 -22.64 15.74 9.41
CA THR A 58 -22.68 15.51 7.95
C THR A 58 -23.89 16.22 7.32
N VAL A 59 -25.08 16.08 7.92
CA VAL A 59 -26.29 16.78 7.43
C VAL A 59 -26.11 18.29 7.46
N LYS A 60 -25.59 18.82 8.56
CA LYS A 60 -25.35 20.29 8.70
C LYS A 60 -24.34 20.81 7.68
N ALA A 61 -23.24 20.11 7.48
CA ALA A 61 -22.21 20.48 6.51
C ALA A 61 -22.76 20.48 5.07
N LEU A 62 -23.48 19.44 4.67
CA LEU A 62 -24.11 19.36 3.35
C LEU A 62 -25.19 20.44 3.16
N LYS A 63 -26.02 20.74 4.18
CA LYS A 63 -27.01 21.82 4.14
C LYS A 63 -26.40 23.22 4.03
N SER A 64 -25.22 23.42 4.59
CA SER A 64 -24.44 24.65 4.42
C SER A 64 -23.66 24.72 3.08
N GLY A 65 -23.88 23.75 2.19
CA GLY A 65 -23.27 23.70 0.85
C GLY A 65 -21.83 23.22 0.79
N LYS A 66 -21.29 22.64 1.87
CA LYS A 66 -19.92 22.11 1.93
C LYS A 66 -19.79 20.72 1.26
N ASN A 67 -18.57 20.33 0.97
CA ASN A 67 -18.20 18.92 0.77
C ASN A 67 -17.98 18.25 2.13
N VAL A 68 -18.06 16.94 2.18
CA VAL A 68 -17.85 16.15 3.41
C VAL A 68 -16.90 14.99 3.16
N ILE A 69 -15.98 14.77 4.10
CA ILE A 69 -15.23 13.51 4.23
C ILE A 69 -15.61 12.92 5.59
N LEU A 70 -16.42 11.86 5.58
CA LEU A 70 -16.84 11.16 6.78
C LEU A 70 -15.96 9.90 6.99
N ILE A 71 -15.15 9.93 8.03
CA ILE A 71 -14.29 8.82 8.44
C ILE A 71 -14.92 8.16 9.66
N SER A 72 -15.52 6.99 9.46
CA SER A 72 -16.17 6.24 10.54
C SER A 72 -16.21 4.74 10.24
N GLY A 73 -16.09 3.91 11.27
CA GLY A 73 -16.06 2.45 11.15
C GLY A 73 -17.30 1.84 10.49
N SER A 74 -17.24 0.56 10.18
CA SER A 74 -18.38 -0.18 9.63
C SER A 74 -19.53 -0.20 10.64
N GLY A 75 -20.79 -0.11 10.15
CA GLY A 75 -21.99 -0.13 10.97
C GLY A 75 -22.30 1.21 11.69
N SER A 76 -21.54 2.27 11.44
CA SER A 76 -21.73 3.58 12.08
C SER A 76 -22.88 4.42 11.51
N GLY A 77 -23.66 3.90 10.58
CA GLY A 77 -24.74 4.66 9.95
C GLY A 77 -24.28 5.71 8.94
N LYS A 78 -23.17 5.45 8.23
CA LYS A 78 -22.66 6.33 7.15
C LYS A 78 -23.71 6.59 6.06
N THR A 79 -24.50 5.57 5.70
CA THR A 79 -25.55 5.70 4.69
C THR A 79 -26.63 6.65 5.15
N GLU A 80 -27.07 6.56 6.40
CA GLU A 80 -28.06 7.46 6.98
C GLU A 80 -27.52 8.91 7.01
N ALA A 81 -26.24 9.10 7.27
CA ALA A 81 -25.64 10.43 7.37
C ALA A 81 -25.86 11.30 6.11
N TRP A 82 -25.72 10.74 4.91
CA TRP A 82 -25.99 11.48 3.67
C TRP A 82 -27.47 11.40 3.24
N PHE A 83 -28.16 10.27 3.51
CA PHE A 83 -29.55 10.10 3.15
C PHE A 83 -30.45 11.15 3.83
N LEU A 84 -30.21 11.44 5.12
CA LEU A 84 -30.90 12.49 5.85
C LEU A 84 -30.81 13.89 5.23
N TYR A 85 -29.79 14.15 4.41
CA TYR A 85 -29.71 15.34 3.57
C TYR A 85 -30.51 15.17 2.27
N SER A 86 -30.38 14.03 1.62
CA SER A 86 -30.99 13.74 0.32
C SER A 86 -32.51 13.64 0.37
N LYS A 87 -33.08 13.23 1.53
CA LYS A 87 -34.53 13.15 1.73
C LYS A 87 -35.28 14.45 1.47
N ASP A 88 -34.62 15.58 1.57
CA ASP A 88 -35.18 16.91 1.28
C ASP A 88 -35.24 17.19 -0.26
N GLY A 89 -35.34 16.18 -1.09
CA GLY A 89 -35.50 16.28 -2.54
C GLY A 89 -34.19 16.58 -3.30
N LYS A 90 -33.03 16.26 -2.71
CA LYS A 90 -31.72 16.46 -3.36
C LYS A 90 -31.38 15.28 -4.27
N ARG A 91 -31.15 15.55 -5.54
CA ARG A 91 -30.73 14.52 -6.51
C ARG A 91 -29.33 14.01 -6.19
N THR A 92 -29.25 12.77 -5.81
CA THR A 92 -28.02 12.17 -5.28
C THR A 92 -27.56 10.98 -6.12
N MET A 93 -26.32 11.05 -6.62
CA MET A 93 -25.65 9.91 -7.23
C MET A 93 -24.75 9.25 -6.19
N VAL A 94 -24.92 7.94 -5.98
CA VAL A 94 -24.13 7.15 -5.05
C VAL A 94 -23.31 6.13 -5.80
N VAL A 95 -22.02 6.11 -5.58
CA VAL A 95 -21.07 5.18 -6.22
C VAL A 95 -20.57 4.20 -5.18
N TYR A 96 -20.92 2.93 -5.36
CA TYR A 96 -20.45 1.81 -4.53
C TYR A 96 -19.38 1.01 -5.26
N PRO A 97 -18.34 0.50 -4.55
CA PRO A 97 -17.23 -0.20 -5.20
C PRO A 97 -17.65 -1.49 -5.90
N THR A 98 -18.64 -2.21 -5.41
CA THR A 98 -19.09 -3.48 -6.01
C THR A 98 -20.59 -3.51 -6.27
N LEU A 99 -20.99 -4.32 -7.25
CA LEU A 99 -22.40 -4.58 -7.54
C LEU A 99 -23.12 -5.26 -6.36
N ALA A 100 -22.42 -6.08 -5.59
CA ALA A 100 -22.98 -6.74 -4.41
C ALA A 100 -23.40 -5.72 -3.36
N LEU A 101 -22.52 -4.77 -3.02
CA LEU A 101 -22.83 -3.66 -2.11
C LEU A 101 -23.95 -2.77 -2.64
N ALA A 102 -23.91 -2.41 -3.93
CA ALA A 102 -24.96 -1.64 -4.56
C ALA A 102 -26.32 -2.34 -4.46
N ASN A 103 -26.36 -3.66 -4.69
CA ASN A 103 -27.59 -4.46 -4.60
C ASN A 103 -28.14 -4.58 -3.18
N ASP A 104 -27.27 -4.65 -2.18
CA ASP A 104 -27.70 -4.66 -0.76
C ASP A 104 -28.32 -3.31 -0.37
N GLN A 105 -27.63 -2.22 -0.72
CA GLN A 105 -28.05 -0.88 -0.36
C GLN A 105 -29.30 -0.40 -1.11
N ILE A 106 -29.52 -0.84 -2.35
CA ILE A 106 -30.70 -0.41 -3.13
C ILE A 106 -32.02 -0.78 -2.47
N SER A 107 -32.13 -1.98 -1.86
CA SER A 107 -33.34 -2.41 -1.17
C SER A 107 -33.67 -1.49 0.01
N ARG A 108 -32.66 -1.11 0.77
CA ARG A 108 -32.75 -0.19 1.91
C ARG A 108 -33.11 1.22 1.47
N LEU A 109 -32.43 1.75 0.44
CA LEU A 109 -32.68 3.10 -0.06
C LEU A 109 -34.04 3.22 -0.74
N LYS A 110 -34.53 2.16 -1.40
CA LYS A 110 -35.89 2.11 -1.90
C LYS A 110 -36.93 2.22 -0.77
N ASP A 111 -36.79 1.40 0.28
CA ASP A 111 -37.66 1.42 1.45
C ASP A 111 -37.72 2.82 2.08
N TYR A 112 -36.56 3.48 2.25
CA TYR A 112 -36.47 4.85 2.77
C TYR A 112 -37.09 5.89 1.81
N SER A 113 -36.79 5.79 0.53
CA SER A 113 -37.25 6.75 -0.47
C SER A 113 -38.76 6.65 -0.71
N GLU A 114 -39.32 5.45 -0.77
CA GLU A 114 -40.75 5.19 -0.94
C GLU A 114 -41.55 5.77 0.24
N ALA A 115 -41.02 5.69 1.46
CA ALA A 115 -41.68 6.26 2.66
C ALA A 115 -41.90 7.78 2.57
N ILE A 116 -41.12 8.49 1.75
CA ILE A 116 -41.16 9.96 1.54
C ILE A 116 -41.54 10.36 0.10
N GLY A 117 -41.95 9.40 -0.73
CA GLY A 117 -42.39 9.68 -2.11
C GLY A 117 -41.25 9.95 -3.11
N LEU A 118 -39.98 9.63 -2.77
CA LEU A 118 -38.84 9.70 -3.66
C LEU A 118 -38.60 8.38 -4.38
N LYS A 119 -37.83 8.42 -5.48
CA LYS A 119 -37.50 7.25 -6.32
C LYS A 119 -36.00 6.95 -6.25
N ALA A 120 -35.65 5.77 -5.75
CA ALA A 120 -34.28 5.27 -5.77
C ALA A 120 -34.15 4.16 -6.83
N GLU A 121 -33.16 4.30 -7.72
CA GLU A 121 -32.87 3.31 -8.77
C GLU A 121 -31.39 2.95 -8.79
N ALA A 122 -31.10 1.72 -9.25
CA ALA A 122 -29.73 1.28 -9.47
C ALA A 122 -29.48 1.04 -10.96
N MET A 123 -28.31 1.49 -11.45
CA MET A 123 -27.90 1.32 -12.84
C MET A 123 -26.49 0.74 -12.93
N ASP A 124 -26.41 -0.38 -13.65
CA ASP A 124 -25.17 -1.10 -13.91
C ASP A 124 -25.20 -1.78 -15.29
N SER A 125 -24.17 -2.55 -15.61
CA SER A 125 -24.07 -3.23 -16.91
C SER A 125 -25.18 -4.25 -17.18
N MET A 126 -25.80 -4.83 -16.14
CA MET A 126 -26.87 -5.82 -16.25
C MET A 126 -28.26 -5.17 -16.44
N ARG A 127 -28.44 -3.95 -15.90
CA ARG A 127 -29.72 -3.24 -15.86
C ARG A 127 -29.95 -2.23 -17.00
N ARG A 128 -29.18 -2.31 -18.07
CA ARG A 128 -29.27 -1.37 -19.23
C ARG A 128 -30.67 -1.22 -19.83
N ARG A 129 -31.54 -2.25 -19.71
CA ARG A 129 -32.93 -2.18 -20.22
C ARG A 129 -33.80 -1.19 -19.44
N GLU A 130 -33.38 -0.76 -18.24
CA GLU A 130 -34.14 0.13 -17.37
C GLU A 130 -33.73 1.62 -17.52
N MET A 131 -33.04 1.99 -18.59
CA MET A 131 -32.47 3.35 -18.82
C MET A 131 -33.51 4.49 -18.65
N LYS A 132 -34.78 4.24 -19.03
CA LYS A 132 -35.84 5.28 -18.93
C LYS A 132 -36.12 5.71 -17.46
N ARG A 133 -35.83 4.83 -16.49
CA ARG A 133 -36.05 5.11 -15.05
C ARG A 133 -34.98 6.02 -14.44
N VAL A 134 -33.79 6.04 -15.03
CA VAL A 134 -32.64 6.84 -14.54
C VAL A 134 -32.94 8.34 -14.54
N SER A 135 -33.58 8.84 -15.60
CA SER A 135 -33.86 10.28 -15.71
C SER A 135 -34.92 10.79 -14.73
N SER A 136 -35.79 9.90 -14.23
CA SER A 136 -36.87 10.22 -13.30
C SER A 136 -36.55 9.85 -11.85
N SER A 137 -35.38 9.31 -11.55
CA SER A 137 -34.97 8.99 -10.19
C SER A 137 -34.43 10.20 -9.43
N ASP A 138 -34.62 10.20 -8.12
CA ASP A 138 -34.06 11.18 -7.19
C ASP A 138 -32.72 10.70 -6.61
N ILE A 139 -32.63 9.41 -6.35
CA ILE A 139 -31.41 8.74 -5.87
C ILE A 139 -30.99 7.69 -6.92
N LEU A 140 -29.78 7.80 -7.42
CA LEU A 140 -29.20 6.89 -8.40
C LEU A 140 -27.98 6.18 -7.85
N ILE A 141 -28.05 4.86 -7.78
CA ILE A 141 -26.94 4.02 -7.35
C ILE A 141 -26.22 3.47 -8.58
N THR A 142 -24.90 3.55 -8.59
CA THR A 142 -24.06 2.96 -9.66
C THR A 142 -22.72 2.45 -9.09
N ASN A 143 -21.88 1.92 -9.96
CA ASN A 143 -20.50 1.54 -9.63
C ASN A 143 -19.52 2.32 -10.52
N PRO A 144 -18.25 2.49 -10.09
CA PRO A 144 -17.31 3.34 -10.80
C PRO A 144 -16.94 2.80 -12.18
N ALA A 145 -16.88 1.49 -12.38
CA ALA A 145 -16.57 0.91 -13.67
C ALA A 145 -17.65 1.20 -14.71
N PHE A 146 -18.92 1.14 -14.32
CA PHE A 146 -20.02 1.51 -15.20
C PHE A 146 -20.05 3.01 -15.48
N LEU A 147 -19.86 3.84 -14.44
CA LEU A 147 -19.78 5.29 -14.58
C LEU A 147 -18.65 5.69 -15.54
N MET A 148 -17.43 5.17 -15.36
CA MET A 148 -16.31 5.44 -16.25
C MET A 148 -16.58 5.00 -17.68
N THR A 149 -17.17 3.82 -17.86
CA THR A 149 -17.51 3.29 -19.18
C THR A 149 -18.56 4.16 -19.88
N ASP A 150 -19.55 4.64 -19.14
CA ASP A 150 -20.58 5.53 -19.69
C ASP A 150 -19.99 6.91 -20.03
N MET A 151 -19.15 7.48 -19.15
CA MET A 151 -18.42 8.71 -19.41
C MET A 151 -17.55 8.63 -20.69
N LYS A 152 -16.84 7.51 -20.90
CA LYS A 152 -16.09 7.29 -22.15
C LYS A 152 -16.99 7.31 -23.39
N ARG A 153 -18.23 6.81 -23.28
CA ARG A 153 -19.21 6.87 -24.37
C ARG A 153 -19.68 8.30 -24.65
N TRP A 154 -19.73 9.16 -23.64
CA TRP A 154 -20.14 10.56 -23.83
C TRP A 154 -19.25 11.31 -24.82
N VAL A 155 -17.96 10.97 -24.90
CA VAL A 155 -17.00 11.57 -25.84
C VAL A 155 -16.77 10.74 -27.11
N SER A 156 -17.16 9.46 -27.12
CA SER A 156 -16.97 8.55 -28.27
C SER A 156 -18.23 8.38 -29.11
N GLY A 157 -19.31 9.14 -28.87
CA GLY A 157 -20.55 9.10 -29.65
C GLY A 157 -21.50 7.94 -29.32
N GLY A 158 -21.28 7.22 -28.21
CA GLY A 158 -22.15 6.15 -27.73
C GLY A 158 -23.39 6.63 -26.95
N PRO A 159 -24.28 5.69 -26.53
CA PRO A 159 -25.44 6.02 -25.71
C PRO A 159 -25.01 6.58 -24.35
N LYS A 160 -25.64 7.69 -23.95
CA LYS A 160 -25.34 8.44 -22.72
C LYS A 160 -26.40 8.12 -21.65
N ILE A 161 -26.12 7.11 -20.81
CA ILE A 161 -27.11 6.58 -19.86
C ILE A 161 -27.22 7.46 -18.62
N LEU A 162 -26.08 7.80 -18.01
CA LEU A 162 -26.01 8.56 -16.75
C LEU A 162 -25.91 10.06 -16.95
N TYR A 163 -25.67 10.55 -18.17
CA TYR A 163 -25.38 11.94 -18.48
C TYR A 163 -26.45 12.91 -17.95
N GLY A 164 -27.71 12.70 -18.29
CA GLY A 164 -28.81 13.57 -17.90
C GLY A 164 -29.10 13.58 -16.39
N PHE A 165 -28.66 12.56 -15.64
CA PHE A 165 -28.69 12.56 -14.20
C PHE A 165 -27.50 13.34 -13.64
N ALA A 166 -26.29 13.05 -14.13
CA ALA A 166 -25.05 13.70 -13.71
C ALA A 166 -25.08 15.21 -13.91
N GLU A 167 -25.69 15.68 -15.00
CA GLU A 167 -25.83 17.11 -15.29
C GLU A 167 -26.66 17.87 -14.24
N ARG A 168 -27.62 17.20 -13.60
CA ARG A 168 -28.60 17.81 -12.70
C ARG A 168 -28.46 17.38 -11.23
N MET A 169 -27.45 16.59 -10.87
CA MET A 169 -27.24 16.10 -9.50
C MET A 169 -26.87 17.25 -8.54
N ASP A 170 -27.29 17.11 -7.29
CA ASP A 170 -26.96 18.02 -6.17
C ASP A 170 -25.85 17.49 -5.29
N LEU A 171 -25.73 16.15 -5.20
CA LEU A 171 -24.78 15.45 -4.35
C LEU A 171 -24.20 14.24 -5.08
N LEU A 172 -22.88 14.12 -5.04
CA LEU A 172 -22.15 12.90 -5.39
C LEU A 172 -21.63 12.23 -4.12
N VAL A 173 -22.00 10.98 -3.89
CA VAL A 173 -21.54 10.18 -2.75
C VAL A 173 -20.62 9.09 -3.24
N LEU A 174 -19.42 9.00 -2.67
CA LEU A 174 -18.48 7.90 -2.86
C LEU A 174 -18.42 7.10 -1.56
N ASP A 175 -19.03 5.93 -1.52
CA ASP A 175 -19.10 5.09 -0.32
C ASP A 175 -18.03 4.01 -0.32
N GLU A 176 -17.61 3.58 0.87
CA GLU A 176 -16.52 2.61 1.12
C GLU A 176 -15.25 2.97 0.34
N PHE A 177 -14.83 4.24 0.46
CA PHE A 177 -13.71 4.80 -0.32
C PHE A 177 -12.38 4.09 -0.06
N ASP A 178 -12.19 3.50 1.11
CA ASP A 178 -11.02 2.69 1.47
C ASP A 178 -10.98 1.30 0.79
N PHE A 179 -12.02 0.96 0.04
CA PHE A 179 -12.03 -0.23 -0.80
C PHE A 179 -11.16 -0.07 -2.06
N TYR A 180 -10.97 1.18 -2.51
CA TYR A 180 -10.25 1.45 -3.76
C TYR A 180 -8.74 1.47 -3.54
N ASP A 181 -8.02 0.83 -4.45
CA ASP A 181 -6.57 0.97 -4.54
C ASP A 181 -6.18 2.37 -5.04
N PRO A 182 -4.92 2.80 -4.89
CA PRO A 182 -4.46 4.12 -5.29
C PRO A 182 -4.72 4.46 -6.77
N ARG A 183 -4.60 3.49 -7.67
CA ARG A 183 -4.91 3.67 -9.10
C ARG A 183 -6.39 3.98 -9.33
N CYS A 184 -7.26 3.23 -8.66
CA CYS A 184 -8.70 3.47 -8.69
C CYS A 184 -9.07 4.83 -8.09
N ILE A 185 -8.41 5.23 -6.99
CA ILE A 185 -8.58 6.56 -6.39
C ILE A 185 -8.19 7.66 -7.38
N ALA A 186 -7.06 7.53 -8.07
CA ALA A 186 -6.64 8.47 -9.10
C ALA A 186 -7.69 8.62 -10.21
N LEU A 187 -8.27 7.51 -10.67
CA LEU A 187 -9.36 7.52 -11.65
C LEU A 187 -10.65 8.13 -11.10
N LEU A 188 -11.01 7.89 -9.83
CA LEU A 188 -12.17 8.52 -9.19
C LEU A 188 -12.01 10.04 -9.14
N VAL A 189 -10.86 10.53 -8.70
CA VAL A 189 -10.55 11.98 -8.68
C VAL A 189 -10.71 12.58 -10.07
N SER A 190 -10.16 11.93 -11.09
CA SER A 190 -10.32 12.34 -12.49
C SER A 190 -11.77 12.37 -12.93
N MET A 191 -12.54 11.33 -12.62
CA MET A 191 -13.95 11.27 -12.96
C MET A 191 -14.75 12.40 -12.29
N ILE A 192 -14.46 12.72 -11.03
CA ILE A 192 -15.11 13.84 -10.32
C ILE A 192 -14.78 15.17 -11.00
N ARG A 193 -13.52 15.41 -11.35
CA ARG A 193 -13.09 16.63 -12.09
C ARG A 193 -13.81 16.75 -13.43
N LEU A 194 -13.89 15.66 -14.17
CA LEU A 194 -14.58 15.60 -15.46
C LEU A 194 -16.10 15.77 -15.30
N LEU A 195 -16.73 15.15 -14.29
CA LEU A 195 -18.15 15.37 -13.98
C LEU A 195 -18.44 16.83 -13.66
N LYS A 196 -17.55 17.48 -12.90
CA LYS A 196 -17.70 18.92 -12.60
C LYS A 196 -17.54 19.78 -13.86
N LEU A 197 -16.62 19.41 -14.76
CA LEU A 197 -16.43 20.12 -16.02
C LEU A 197 -17.66 20.01 -16.95
N LEU A 198 -18.41 18.91 -16.85
CA LEU A 198 -19.61 18.61 -17.65
C LEU A 198 -20.88 19.19 -17.02
N SER A 199 -20.97 19.26 -15.70
CA SER A 199 -22.17 19.70 -14.99
C SER A 199 -22.20 21.21 -14.81
N PRO A 200 -23.26 21.91 -15.28
CA PRO A 200 -23.44 23.33 -14.99
C PRO A 200 -23.73 23.58 -13.50
N LYS A 201 -24.25 22.55 -12.83
CA LYS A 201 -24.60 22.62 -11.41
C LYS A 201 -23.38 22.42 -10.52
N ASN A 202 -23.29 23.22 -9.46
CA ASN A 202 -22.20 23.05 -8.48
C ASN A 202 -22.61 22.07 -7.38
N PHE A 203 -22.51 20.77 -7.66
CA PHE A 203 -22.86 19.72 -6.71
C PHE A 203 -21.86 19.61 -5.55
N SER A 204 -22.35 19.17 -4.39
CA SER A 204 -21.49 18.80 -3.26
C SER A 204 -20.98 17.36 -3.40
N ILE A 205 -19.87 17.06 -2.75
CA ILE A 205 -19.22 15.73 -2.79
C ILE A 205 -19.13 15.20 -1.37
N ALA A 206 -19.57 13.96 -1.15
CA ALA A 206 -19.42 13.26 0.13
C ALA A 206 -18.61 11.99 -0.06
N ILE A 207 -17.48 11.88 0.65
CA ILE A 207 -16.66 10.67 0.72
C ILE A 207 -16.89 9.99 2.05
N LEU A 208 -17.26 8.71 2.00
CA LEU A 208 -17.52 7.87 3.18
C LEU A 208 -16.47 6.76 3.20
N THR A 209 -15.77 6.64 4.32
CA THR A 209 -14.63 5.70 4.44
C THR A 209 -14.44 5.26 5.89
N ALA A 210 -13.87 4.07 6.08
CA ALA A 210 -13.40 3.65 7.40
C ALA A 210 -12.00 4.21 7.70
N THR A 211 -11.15 4.37 6.68
CA THR A 211 -9.77 4.85 6.82
C THR A 211 -9.37 5.75 5.65
N LEU A 212 -8.66 6.84 5.95
CA LEU A 212 -8.04 7.70 4.94
C LEU A 212 -6.73 8.25 5.53
N GLY A 213 -5.63 8.12 4.80
CA GLY A 213 -4.30 8.46 5.31
C GLY A 213 -3.99 9.95 5.33
N ASN A 214 -4.49 10.65 4.32
CA ASN A 214 -4.25 12.09 4.09
C ASN A 214 -5.58 12.82 3.77
N PRO A 215 -6.52 12.87 4.73
CA PRO A 215 -7.84 13.46 4.50
C PRO A 215 -7.77 14.96 4.18
N GLU A 216 -6.78 15.68 4.70
CA GLU A 216 -6.55 17.10 4.45
C GLU A 216 -6.21 17.35 2.97
N GLU A 217 -5.37 16.52 2.37
CA GLU A 217 -5.04 16.59 0.94
C GLU A 217 -6.28 16.30 0.09
N MET A 218 -7.04 15.25 0.45
CA MET A 218 -8.30 14.96 -0.25
C MET A 218 -9.31 16.09 -0.10
N ALA A 219 -9.41 16.73 1.06
CA ALA A 219 -10.26 17.90 1.28
C ALA A 219 -9.83 19.07 0.38
N GLY A 220 -8.53 19.32 0.25
CA GLY A 220 -7.96 20.29 -0.67
C GLY A 220 -8.37 20.02 -2.13
N ILE A 221 -8.27 18.76 -2.58
CA ILE A 221 -8.67 18.33 -3.92
C ILE A 221 -10.16 18.59 -4.16
N LEU A 222 -11.04 18.18 -3.23
CA LEU A 222 -12.48 18.39 -3.37
C LEU A 222 -12.83 19.88 -3.44
N THR A 223 -12.21 20.69 -2.57
CA THR A 223 -12.39 22.14 -2.55
C THR A 223 -11.94 22.78 -3.87
N GLN A 224 -10.80 22.35 -4.41
CA GLN A 224 -10.29 22.82 -5.71
C GLN A 224 -11.23 22.46 -6.88
N ILE A 225 -11.85 21.26 -6.83
CA ILE A 225 -12.74 20.81 -7.92
C ILE A 225 -13.99 21.68 -8.04
N ASN A 226 -14.65 22.02 -6.93
CA ASN A 226 -15.96 22.69 -6.97
C ASN A 226 -16.04 24.03 -6.23
N GLY A 227 -14.93 24.50 -5.64
CA GLY A 227 -14.87 25.76 -4.89
C GLY A 227 -15.60 25.75 -3.54
N LYS A 228 -16.09 24.59 -3.10
CA LYS A 228 -16.79 24.44 -1.82
C LYS A 228 -15.83 24.00 -0.73
N GLU A 229 -15.94 24.61 0.44
CA GLU A 229 -15.21 24.15 1.63
C GLU A 229 -15.51 22.67 1.92
N THR A 230 -14.50 21.94 2.35
CA THR A 230 -14.65 20.52 2.69
C THR A 230 -14.50 20.31 4.19
N GLU A 231 -15.51 19.71 4.84
CA GLU A 231 -15.47 19.38 6.25
C GLU A 231 -15.06 17.93 6.44
N ILE A 232 -14.01 17.69 7.27
CA ILE A 232 -13.55 16.36 7.68
C ILE A 232 -14.24 16.01 8.98
N ILE A 233 -15.06 14.96 8.96
CA ILE A 233 -15.82 14.49 10.09
C ILE A 233 -15.33 13.10 10.50
N ARG A 234 -14.94 12.95 11.78
CA ARG A 234 -14.55 11.66 12.36
C ARG A 234 -15.66 11.18 13.29
N GLY A 235 -16.13 9.95 13.06
CA GLY A 235 -17.21 9.36 13.84
C GLY A 235 -16.71 8.30 14.82
N ARG A 236 -17.34 8.26 16.00
CA ARG A 236 -17.13 7.22 17.02
C ARG A 236 -18.45 6.47 17.23
N PRO A 237 -18.68 5.35 16.52
CA PRO A 237 -19.88 4.53 16.72
C PRO A 237 -19.79 3.70 18.00
N PHE A 238 -20.94 3.17 18.43
CA PHE A 238 -20.99 2.17 19.49
C PHE A 238 -20.23 0.91 19.11
N ARG A 239 -19.42 0.40 20.04
CA ARG A 239 -18.80 -0.93 19.96
C ARG A 239 -18.88 -1.60 21.32
N PRO A 240 -19.54 -2.76 21.44
CA PRO A 240 -19.58 -3.51 22.68
C PRO A 240 -18.21 -4.11 23.04
N GLU A 241 -18.04 -4.56 24.26
CA GLU A 241 -16.88 -5.37 24.67
C GLU A 241 -16.78 -6.59 23.75
N ASN A 242 -15.56 -6.92 23.33
CA ASN A 242 -15.31 -8.11 22.53
C ASN A 242 -14.32 -9.07 23.21
N ARG A 243 -14.77 -10.29 23.45
CA ARG A 243 -13.98 -11.36 24.04
C ARG A 243 -13.43 -12.26 22.94
N VAL A 244 -12.12 -12.34 22.85
CA VAL A 244 -11.41 -13.11 21.80
C VAL A 244 -10.84 -14.37 22.41
N TYR A 245 -11.15 -15.51 21.81
CA TYR A 245 -10.68 -16.84 22.21
C TYR A 245 -9.91 -17.47 21.07
N VAL A 246 -8.69 -17.93 21.34
CA VAL A 246 -7.90 -18.76 20.42
C VAL A 246 -7.90 -20.17 20.99
N VAL A 247 -8.56 -21.09 20.29
CA VAL A 247 -8.68 -22.49 20.75
C VAL A 247 -7.40 -23.24 20.39
N ILE A 248 -6.68 -23.75 21.38
CA ILE A 248 -5.39 -24.45 21.19
C ILE A 248 -5.63 -25.95 21.01
N GLY A 249 -6.46 -26.56 21.84
CA GLY A 249 -6.83 -28.00 21.77
C GLY A 249 -7.06 -28.63 23.13
N LYS A 250 -7.36 -29.94 23.12
CA LYS A 250 -7.47 -30.79 24.33
C LYS A 250 -6.10 -31.41 24.64
N ASP A 251 -5.94 -31.88 25.87
CA ASP A 251 -4.76 -32.66 26.36
C ASP A 251 -3.41 -31.89 26.36
N LEU A 252 -3.47 -30.58 26.40
CA LEU A 252 -2.27 -29.74 26.38
C LEU A 252 -1.38 -29.97 27.62
N ARG A 253 -1.96 -30.37 28.76
CA ARG A 253 -1.20 -30.70 29.97
C ARG A 253 -0.31 -31.94 29.77
N SER A 254 -0.83 -32.95 29.11
CA SER A 254 -0.05 -34.15 28.78
C SER A 254 1.13 -33.82 27.85
N ALA A 255 0.93 -32.92 26.88
CA ALA A 255 2.00 -32.43 26.05
C ALA A 255 3.04 -31.64 26.86
N TRP A 256 2.62 -30.81 27.81
CA TRP A 256 3.51 -30.05 28.69
C TRP A 256 4.35 -30.96 29.61
N GLU A 257 3.75 -31.97 30.21
CA GLU A 257 4.48 -32.97 31.03
C GLU A 257 5.53 -33.71 30.18
N ARG A 258 5.17 -34.05 28.95
CA ARG A 258 6.12 -34.71 28.01
C ARG A 258 7.29 -33.79 27.65
N VAL A 259 7.01 -32.49 27.40
CA VAL A 259 8.04 -31.47 27.16
C VAL A 259 8.99 -31.32 28.34
N LYS A 260 8.50 -31.35 29.57
CA LYS A 260 9.34 -31.29 30.78
C LYS A 260 10.31 -32.47 30.89
N LEU A 261 9.88 -33.68 30.49
CA LEU A 261 10.76 -34.86 30.49
C LEU A 261 11.93 -34.69 29.50
N HIS A 262 11.74 -33.96 28.41
CA HIS A 262 12.75 -33.71 27.38
C HIS A 262 13.30 -32.26 27.40
N LYS A 263 13.18 -31.59 28.55
CA LYS A 263 13.53 -30.16 28.70
C LYS A 263 14.94 -29.83 28.20
N GLU A 264 15.94 -30.62 28.58
CA GLU A 264 17.33 -30.37 28.20
C GLU A 264 17.57 -30.51 26.70
N GLU A 265 16.89 -31.45 26.03
CA GLU A 265 16.99 -31.63 24.59
C GLU A 265 16.37 -30.45 23.84
N ILE A 266 15.20 -30.01 24.27
CA ILE A 266 14.49 -28.83 23.69
C ILE A 266 15.30 -27.57 23.90
N LEU A 267 15.91 -27.35 25.07
CA LEU A 267 16.75 -26.18 25.36
C LEU A 267 18.00 -26.10 24.48
N ARG A 268 18.52 -27.19 23.98
CA ARG A 268 19.67 -27.19 23.05
C ARG A 268 19.30 -26.65 21.66
N ALA A 269 18.03 -26.79 21.27
CA ALA A 269 17.51 -26.34 19.97
C ALA A 269 16.67 -25.06 20.03
N ALA A 270 16.51 -24.51 21.25
CA ALA A 270 15.65 -23.36 21.49
C ALA A 270 16.43 -22.16 22.04
N GLY A 271 16.02 -20.97 21.68
CA GLY A 271 16.48 -19.72 22.28
C GLY A 271 15.87 -19.48 23.67
N ARG A 272 16.32 -18.43 24.31
CA ARG A 272 15.86 -18.06 25.65
C ARG A 272 14.36 -17.78 25.72
N ASP A 273 13.81 -17.21 24.64
CA ASP A 273 12.39 -16.92 24.48
C ASP A 273 11.46 -18.14 24.63
N ILE A 274 11.94 -19.33 24.29
CA ILE A 274 11.24 -20.61 24.46
C ILE A 274 11.58 -21.24 25.80
N ALA A 275 12.85 -21.18 26.21
CA ALA A 275 13.34 -21.81 27.44
C ALA A 275 12.54 -21.36 28.68
N GLU A 276 12.25 -20.06 28.79
CA GLU A 276 11.50 -19.48 29.90
C GLU A 276 10.01 -19.91 29.95
N SER A 277 9.52 -20.56 28.89
CA SER A 277 8.11 -20.98 28.77
C SER A 277 7.88 -22.44 29.23
N ILE A 278 8.92 -23.24 29.41
CA ILE A 278 8.78 -24.69 29.67
C ILE A 278 8.29 -24.94 31.09
N ASP A 279 8.70 -24.16 32.07
CA ASP A 279 8.41 -24.38 33.48
C ASP A 279 7.04 -23.88 33.93
N ASP A 280 6.38 -23.02 33.18
CA ASP A 280 5.08 -22.44 33.50
C ASP A 280 4.03 -22.85 32.45
N PHE A 281 2.92 -23.44 32.89
CA PHE A 281 1.91 -23.95 31.99
C PHE A 281 1.21 -22.86 31.16
N GLU A 282 0.98 -21.67 31.75
CA GLU A 282 0.34 -20.55 31.03
C GLU A 282 1.30 -19.99 29.95
N LYS A 283 2.59 -19.88 30.27
CA LYS A 283 3.62 -19.51 29.29
C LYS A 283 3.79 -20.59 28.21
N PHE A 284 3.74 -21.85 28.60
CA PHE A 284 3.77 -22.97 27.67
C PHE A 284 2.62 -22.91 26.67
N LYS A 285 1.39 -22.62 27.11
CA LYS A 285 0.24 -22.44 26.21
C LYS A 285 0.52 -21.38 25.17
N ILE A 286 1.13 -20.25 25.56
CA ILE A 286 1.48 -19.17 24.63
C ILE A 286 2.47 -19.65 23.56
N LYS A 287 3.48 -20.44 23.94
CA LYS A 287 4.55 -20.90 23.04
C LYS A 287 4.35 -22.34 22.51
N TYR A 288 3.16 -22.92 22.70
CA TYR A 288 2.87 -24.31 22.34
C TYR A 288 3.25 -24.67 20.92
N TYR A 289 2.89 -23.84 19.93
CA TYR A 289 3.16 -24.11 18.52
C TYR A 289 4.66 -24.12 18.21
N SER A 290 5.45 -23.23 18.80
CA SER A 290 6.92 -23.21 18.68
C SER A 290 7.54 -24.48 19.29
N ILE A 291 7.13 -24.81 20.51
CA ILE A 291 7.64 -25.97 21.26
C ILE A 291 7.27 -27.27 20.54
N LYS A 292 6.06 -27.38 20.00
CA LYS A 292 5.61 -28.52 19.19
C LYS A 292 6.52 -28.73 17.97
N GLU A 293 6.86 -27.68 17.24
CA GLU A 293 7.73 -27.78 16.06
C GLU A 293 9.18 -28.11 16.43
N ILE A 294 9.70 -27.59 17.54
CA ILE A 294 11.02 -27.97 18.07
C ILE A 294 11.04 -29.43 18.46
N ALA A 295 10.05 -29.91 19.22
CA ALA A 295 9.92 -31.29 19.61
C ALA A 295 9.86 -32.21 18.38
N ARG A 296 9.07 -31.86 17.38
CA ARG A 296 9.01 -32.61 16.11
C ARG A 296 10.34 -32.64 15.39
N TYR A 297 11.10 -31.57 15.35
CA TYR A 297 12.43 -31.51 14.76
C TYR A 297 13.43 -32.42 15.48
N LEU A 298 13.29 -32.55 16.81
CA LEU A 298 14.12 -33.44 17.65
C LEU A 298 13.65 -34.90 17.64
N GLY A 299 12.56 -35.25 16.94
CA GLY A 299 11.97 -36.58 16.96
C GLY A 299 11.21 -36.91 18.24
N ILE A 300 10.85 -35.92 19.06
CA ILE A 300 10.09 -36.09 20.29
C ILE A 300 8.61 -36.12 19.93
N GLU A 301 7.95 -37.23 20.14
CA GLU A 301 6.50 -37.34 19.94
C GLU A 301 5.76 -36.70 21.11
N LEU A 302 5.00 -35.64 20.81
CA LEU A 302 4.09 -35.01 21.76
C LEU A 302 2.65 -35.51 21.50
N PRO A 303 1.82 -35.64 22.54
CA PRO A 303 0.37 -35.78 22.36
C PRO A 303 -0.18 -34.66 21.48
N GLU A 304 -0.96 -35.07 20.47
CA GLU A 304 -1.57 -34.06 19.58
C GLU A 304 -2.72 -33.36 20.30
N ALA A 305 -2.64 -32.03 20.35
CA ALA A 305 -3.76 -31.23 20.82
C ALA A 305 -4.90 -31.33 19.81
N TYR A 306 -5.90 -32.12 20.14
CA TYR A 306 -7.06 -32.36 19.27
C TYR A 306 -8.01 -31.15 19.30
N VAL A 307 -8.42 -30.71 18.12
CA VAL A 307 -9.40 -29.63 17.95
C VAL A 307 -10.48 -30.06 16.96
N ASP A 308 -11.72 -30.15 17.42
CA ASP A 308 -12.88 -30.33 16.55
C ASP A 308 -13.79 -29.09 16.59
N PRO A 309 -13.77 -28.26 15.53
CA PRO A 309 -14.65 -27.09 15.47
C PRO A 309 -16.13 -27.43 15.51
N VAL A 310 -16.57 -28.59 15.01
CA VAL A 310 -17.99 -28.99 14.98
C VAL A 310 -18.54 -29.15 16.38
N GLU A 311 -17.76 -29.78 17.28
CA GLU A 311 -18.15 -29.98 18.70
C GLU A 311 -18.47 -28.64 19.42
N VAL A 312 -17.72 -27.59 19.11
CA VAL A 312 -17.93 -26.27 19.69
C VAL A 312 -19.01 -25.49 18.96
N ILE A 313 -18.95 -25.43 17.62
CA ILE A 313 -19.85 -24.59 16.81
C ILE A 313 -21.29 -25.08 16.90
N SER A 314 -21.54 -26.40 16.94
CA SER A 314 -22.90 -26.96 17.04
C SER A 314 -23.65 -26.45 18.25
N ARG A 315 -22.96 -26.21 19.35
CA ARG A 315 -23.59 -25.69 20.60
C ARG A 315 -24.13 -24.27 20.47
N TYR A 316 -23.57 -23.46 19.54
CA TYR A 316 -24.07 -22.11 19.30
C TYR A 316 -25.43 -22.08 18.60
N ALA A 317 -25.94 -23.20 18.09
CA ALA A 317 -27.29 -23.31 17.58
C ALA A 317 -28.37 -23.07 18.66
N GLU A 318 -28.03 -23.27 19.92
CA GLU A 318 -28.94 -23.07 21.07
C GLU A 318 -28.95 -21.61 21.57
N ASP A 319 -28.05 -20.77 21.01
CA ASP A 319 -27.89 -19.37 21.44
C ASP A 319 -29.03 -18.46 20.91
N ASP A 320 -29.29 -17.33 21.58
CA ASP A 320 -30.31 -16.38 21.17
C ASP A 320 -29.88 -15.47 20.03
N GLY A 321 -28.56 -15.35 19.77
CA GLY A 321 -27.99 -14.54 18.71
C GLY A 321 -27.49 -15.36 17.53
N VAL A 322 -27.07 -14.68 16.47
CA VAL A 322 -26.48 -15.29 15.28
C VAL A 322 -24.96 -15.43 15.42
N THR A 323 -24.46 -16.60 15.11
CA THR A 323 -23.02 -16.87 14.95
C THR A 323 -22.68 -16.97 13.46
N ILE A 324 -21.73 -16.14 13.01
CA ILE A 324 -21.18 -16.26 11.64
C ILE A 324 -19.87 -17.04 11.73
N VAL A 325 -19.76 -18.09 10.92
CA VAL A 325 -18.57 -18.91 10.79
C VAL A 325 -17.88 -18.60 9.47
N PHE A 326 -16.72 -17.98 9.53
CA PHE A 326 -15.92 -17.69 8.34
C PHE A 326 -14.94 -18.83 8.05
N THR A 327 -14.99 -19.33 6.82
CA THR A 327 -14.09 -20.36 6.29
C THR A 327 -13.18 -19.78 5.22
N ARG A 328 -12.19 -20.56 4.77
CA ARG A 328 -11.27 -20.12 3.71
C ARG A 328 -11.82 -20.28 2.29
N SER A 329 -12.67 -21.28 2.08
CA SER A 329 -13.23 -21.60 0.77
C SER A 329 -14.68 -22.03 0.88
N ILE A 330 -15.39 -22.02 -0.27
CA ILE A 330 -16.76 -22.55 -0.39
C ILE A 330 -16.78 -24.02 -0.01
N ARG A 331 -15.80 -24.77 -0.50
CA ARG A 331 -15.68 -26.21 -0.17
C ARG A 331 -15.60 -26.44 1.34
N SER A 332 -14.74 -25.69 2.04
CA SER A 332 -14.64 -25.80 3.50
C SER A 332 -15.96 -25.42 4.20
N ALA A 333 -16.71 -24.45 3.64
CA ALA A 333 -18.01 -24.09 4.17
C ALA A 333 -19.03 -25.23 4.01
N GLU A 334 -19.09 -25.83 2.81
CA GLU A 334 -20.00 -26.93 2.50
C GLU A 334 -19.62 -28.22 3.25
N GLU A 335 -18.32 -28.50 3.43
CA GLU A 335 -17.83 -29.64 4.19
C GLU A 335 -18.19 -29.51 5.68
N LEU A 336 -17.97 -28.34 6.28
CA LEU A 336 -18.39 -28.05 7.63
C LEU A 336 -19.91 -28.21 7.80
N TYR A 337 -20.69 -27.65 6.87
CA TYR A 337 -22.14 -27.74 6.87
C TYR A 337 -22.63 -29.20 6.84
N ARG A 338 -22.07 -29.99 5.91
CA ARG A 338 -22.42 -31.43 5.81
C ARG A 338 -22.06 -32.19 7.07
N ARG A 339 -20.88 -31.97 7.65
CA ARG A 339 -20.49 -32.59 8.93
C ARG A 339 -21.47 -32.21 10.04
N MET A 340 -21.83 -30.95 10.17
CA MET A 340 -22.78 -30.49 11.19
C MET A 340 -24.14 -31.15 11.03
N LEU A 341 -24.65 -31.32 9.80
CA LEU A 341 -25.94 -31.99 9.56
C LEU A 341 -25.87 -33.50 9.83
N THR A 342 -24.73 -34.13 9.61
CA THR A 342 -24.53 -35.57 9.83
C THR A 342 -24.35 -35.89 11.32
N GLU A 343 -23.54 -35.10 12.01
CA GLU A 343 -23.21 -35.31 13.43
C GLU A 343 -24.31 -34.77 14.37
N HIS A 344 -25.05 -33.71 13.93
CA HIS A 344 -26.05 -33.00 14.68
C HIS A 344 -27.31 -32.72 13.86
N PRO A 345 -28.07 -33.76 13.46
CA PRO A 345 -29.27 -33.58 12.62
C PRO A 345 -30.38 -32.74 13.27
N GLU A 346 -30.42 -32.69 14.60
CA GLU A 346 -31.38 -31.91 15.39
C GLU A 346 -31.30 -30.41 15.15
N ILE A 347 -30.12 -29.86 14.84
CA ILE A 347 -29.91 -28.43 14.58
C ILE A 347 -29.99 -28.05 13.10
N SER A 348 -30.33 -28.99 12.21
CA SER A 348 -30.31 -28.77 10.74
C SER A 348 -31.09 -27.54 10.28
N HIS A 349 -32.21 -27.24 10.93
CA HIS A 349 -33.05 -26.06 10.63
C HIS A 349 -32.46 -24.74 11.11
N ARG A 350 -31.41 -24.77 11.94
CA ARG A 350 -30.72 -23.59 12.50
C ARG A 350 -29.39 -23.26 11.84
N VAL A 351 -28.93 -24.07 10.88
CA VAL A 351 -27.64 -23.95 10.20
C VAL A 351 -27.84 -23.72 8.72
N ALA A 352 -27.12 -22.79 8.14
CA ALA A 352 -27.13 -22.55 6.68
C ALA A 352 -25.77 -22.13 6.13
N THR A 353 -25.54 -22.42 4.83
CA THR A 353 -24.38 -21.87 4.10
C THR A 353 -24.79 -20.65 3.29
N HIS A 354 -23.88 -19.68 3.19
CA HIS A 354 -24.10 -18.47 2.42
C HIS A 354 -22.88 -18.13 1.57
N HIS A 355 -22.98 -18.35 0.25
CA HIS A 355 -21.95 -18.00 -0.73
C HIS A 355 -22.55 -17.79 -2.12
N HIS A 356 -21.75 -17.28 -3.06
CA HIS A 356 -22.24 -16.85 -4.36
C HIS A 356 -22.76 -17.99 -5.27
N LEU A 357 -22.44 -19.26 -4.97
CA LEU A 357 -22.99 -20.41 -5.71
C LEU A 357 -24.36 -20.84 -5.20
N VAL A 358 -24.78 -20.36 -4.02
CA VAL A 358 -26.18 -20.56 -3.56
C VAL A 358 -27.09 -19.65 -4.37
N ASP A 359 -28.22 -20.17 -4.79
CA ASP A 359 -29.22 -19.43 -5.57
C ASP A 359 -29.59 -18.10 -4.90
N LYS A 360 -29.89 -17.07 -5.70
CA LYS A 360 -30.14 -15.70 -5.19
C LYS A 360 -31.37 -15.64 -4.28
N GLU A 361 -32.43 -16.37 -4.66
CA GLU A 361 -33.68 -16.40 -3.88
C GLU A 361 -33.47 -17.12 -2.54
N LYS A 362 -32.78 -18.27 -2.60
CA LYS A 362 -32.40 -19.00 -1.40
C LYS A 362 -31.48 -18.22 -0.47
N ARG A 363 -30.55 -17.44 -1.00
CA ARG A 363 -29.71 -16.54 -0.17
C ARG A 363 -30.56 -15.49 0.54
N ALA A 364 -31.47 -14.84 -0.19
CA ALA A 364 -32.37 -13.85 0.40
C ALA A 364 -33.26 -14.45 1.50
N GLU A 365 -33.70 -15.70 1.32
CA GLU A 365 -34.48 -16.43 2.33
C GLU A 365 -33.61 -16.74 3.58
N ILE A 366 -32.38 -17.23 3.39
CA ILE A 366 -31.46 -17.49 4.50
C ILE A 366 -31.19 -16.22 5.29
N GLU A 367 -30.98 -15.09 4.62
CA GLU A 367 -30.79 -13.79 5.26
C GLU A 367 -32.03 -13.35 6.06
N ARG A 368 -33.21 -13.61 5.55
CA ARG A 368 -34.48 -13.36 6.24
C ARG A 368 -34.59 -14.23 7.51
N LEU A 369 -34.39 -15.54 7.37
CA LEU A 369 -34.46 -16.50 8.48
C LEU A 369 -33.40 -16.19 9.57
N ALA A 370 -32.21 -15.71 9.19
CA ALA A 370 -31.21 -15.27 10.14
C ALA A 370 -31.65 -14.00 10.91
N ARG A 371 -32.27 -13.02 10.22
CA ARG A 371 -32.85 -11.83 10.88
C ARG A 371 -34.00 -12.19 11.84
N GLU A 372 -34.81 -13.16 11.50
CA GLU A 372 -35.92 -13.67 12.32
C GLU A 372 -35.44 -14.59 13.46
N GLY A 373 -34.13 -14.90 13.49
CA GLY A 373 -33.51 -15.73 14.50
C GLY A 373 -33.84 -17.22 14.38
N VAL A 374 -34.35 -17.69 13.25
CA VAL A 374 -34.55 -19.10 12.93
C VAL A 374 -33.21 -19.76 12.60
N VAL A 375 -32.43 -19.17 11.66
CA VAL A 375 -31.06 -19.57 11.40
C VAL A 375 -30.12 -18.89 12.41
N ARG A 376 -29.43 -19.69 13.19
CA ARG A 376 -28.52 -19.26 14.26
C ARG A 376 -27.04 -19.37 13.89
N ILE A 377 -26.69 -20.29 13.00
CA ILE A 377 -25.34 -20.51 12.53
C ILE A 377 -25.30 -20.29 11.01
N LEU A 378 -24.49 -19.35 10.60
CA LEU A 378 -24.36 -18.98 9.19
C LEU A 378 -22.90 -19.19 8.74
N ILE A 379 -22.66 -20.15 7.85
CA ILE A 379 -21.33 -20.52 7.40
C ILE A 379 -21.05 -19.84 6.06
N SER A 380 -19.94 -19.06 5.97
CA SER A 380 -19.60 -18.29 4.78
C SER A 380 -18.11 -18.15 4.57
N PRO A 381 -17.58 -18.27 3.33
CA PRO A 381 -16.16 -18.01 3.06
C PRO A 381 -15.82 -16.53 3.10
N ARG A 382 -16.47 -15.69 2.31
CA ARG A 382 -16.17 -14.26 2.18
C ARG A 382 -17.38 -13.36 1.99
N THR A 383 -18.45 -13.86 1.44
CA THR A 383 -19.56 -13.05 0.95
C THR A 383 -20.23 -12.20 2.03
N LEU A 384 -20.29 -12.70 3.25
CA LEU A 384 -20.85 -11.96 4.39
C LEU A 384 -19.90 -10.91 4.98
N ALA A 385 -18.66 -10.82 4.52
CA ALA A 385 -17.78 -9.72 4.89
C ALA A 385 -18.24 -8.36 4.30
N GLN A 386 -19.17 -8.35 3.36
CA GLN A 386 -19.68 -7.16 2.68
C GLN A 386 -21.09 -6.79 3.16
N GLY A 387 -21.26 -5.70 3.86
CA GLY A 387 -22.42 -4.83 4.07
C GLY A 387 -23.77 -5.41 4.52
N ILE A 388 -24.06 -6.69 4.34
CA ILE A 388 -25.39 -7.30 4.54
C ILE A 388 -25.86 -7.24 6.01
N ASP A 389 -27.12 -6.87 6.26
CA ASP A 389 -27.72 -6.89 7.59
C ASP A 389 -28.35 -8.27 7.86
N ILE A 390 -27.74 -9.00 8.79
CA ILE A 390 -28.10 -10.39 9.13
C ILE A 390 -28.85 -10.47 10.47
N GLY A 391 -29.05 -9.35 11.18
CA GLY A 391 -29.70 -9.34 12.50
C GLY A 391 -28.70 -9.25 13.64
N ASP A 392 -29.02 -9.91 14.76
CA ASP A 392 -28.28 -9.82 16.01
C ASP A 392 -27.08 -10.76 16.02
N VAL A 393 -26.02 -10.37 15.30
CA VAL A 393 -24.77 -11.13 15.28
C VAL A 393 -23.99 -10.85 16.56
N ILE A 394 -23.86 -11.87 17.40
CA ILE A 394 -23.13 -11.78 18.69
C ILE A 394 -21.74 -12.42 18.62
N ARG A 395 -21.52 -13.35 17.67
CA ARG A 395 -20.28 -14.13 17.59
C ARG A 395 -19.77 -14.28 16.17
N ILE A 396 -18.46 -14.14 16.02
CA ILE A 396 -17.73 -14.51 14.81
C ILE A 396 -16.78 -15.68 15.13
N VAL A 397 -16.86 -16.71 14.32
CA VAL A 397 -15.92 -17.83 14.37
C VAL A 397 -15.03 -17.79 13.14
N HIS A 398 -13.71 -17.83 13.32
CA HIS A 398 -12.74 -17.95 12.25
C HIS A 398 -12.21 -19.39 12.18
N LEU A 399 -12.54 -20.11 11.12
CA LEU A 399 -11.88 -21.37 10.77
C LEU A 399 -10.68 -21.05 9.84
N GLY A 400 -9.58 -20.69 10.48
CA GLY A 400 -8.44 -20.06 9.85
C GLY A 400 -8.59 -18.55 9.69
N LEU A 401 -7.52 -17.83 9.97
CA LEU A 401 -7.46 -16.37 9.85
C LEU A 401 -7.35 -15.93 8.39
N PRO A 402 -7.90 -14.78 8.02
CA PRO A 402 -7.58 -14.15 6.75
C PRO A 402 -6.12 -13.60 6.80
N PRO A 403 -5.42 -13.53 5.66
CA PRO A 403 -4.04 -13.04 5.62
C PRO A 403 -3.92 -11.54 5.88
N SER A 404 -5.01 -10.79 5.73
CA SER A 404 -5.07 -9.32 5.86
C SER A 404 -5.81 -8.91 7.13
N VAL A 405 -5.21 -7.99 7.89
CA VAL A 405 -5.85 -7.36 9.06
C VAL A 405 -7.12 -6.60 8.67
N ARG A 406 -7.15 -6.00 7.47
CA ARG A 406 -8.33 -5.34 6.93
C ARG A 406 -9.50 -6.31 6.78
N GLU A 407 -9.26 -7.46 6.15
CA GLU A 407 -10.30 -8.50 5.99
C GLU A 407 -10.76 -9.03 7.36
N PHE A 408 -9.83 -9.26 8.29
CA PHE A 408 -10.17 -9.63 9.65
C PHE A 408 -11.13 -8.62 10.30
N LYS A 409 -10.77 -7.33 10.27
CA LYS A 409 -11.60 -6.26 10.85
C LYS A 409 -12.94 -6.08 10.12
N GLN A 410 -13.01 -6.32 8.81
CA GLN A 410 -14.27 -6.31 8.05
C GLN A 410 -15.20 -7.45 8.48
N ARG A 411 -14.66 -8.65 8.71
CA ARG A 411 -15.42 -9.77 9.26
C ARG A 411 -15.91 -9.46 10.68
N GLU A 412 -15.02 -8.98 11.54
CA GLU A 412 -15.34 -8.58 12.92
C GLU A 412 -16.41 -7.47 12.99
N GLY A 413 -16.43 -6.55 12.05
CA GLY A 413 -17.43 -5.49 11.94
C GLY A 413 -18.84 -5.95 11.59
N ARG A 414 -19.10 -7.28 11.52
CA ARG A 414 -20.45 -7.84 11.34
C ARG A 414 -21.22 -8.01 12.63
N LYS A 415 -20.53 -8.18 13.75
CA LYS A 415 -21.13 -8.38 15.08
C LYS A 415 -21.29 -7.07 15.84
N GLY A 416 -22.14 -7.10 16.89
CA GLY A 416 -22.25 -6.00 17.84
C GLY A 416 -22.81 -4.70 17.27
N ARG A 417 -23.68 -4.76 16.25
CA ARG A 417 -24.27 -3.58 15.62
C ARG A 417 -25.48 -3.02 16.34
N ARG A 418 -26.01 -3.77 17.30
CA ARG A 418 -27.20 -3.39 18.07
C ARG A 418 -26.78 -2.99 19.47
N LYS A 419 -27.32 -1.88 19.96
CA LYS A 419 -26.97 -1.31 21.26
C LYS A 419 -27.37 -2.19 22.47
N TRP A 420 -28.32 -3.13 22.29
CA TRP A 420 -28.69 -4.07 23.32
C TRP A 420 -27.76 -5.28 23.48
N ILE A 421 -26.78 -5.43 22.59
CA ILE A 421 -25.76 -6.46 22.72
C ILE A 421 -24.71 -5.97 23.71
N GLU A 422 -24.63 -6.61 24.87
CA GLU A 422 -23.72 -6.23 25.95
C GLU A 422 -22.27 -6.55 25.62
N TYR A 423 -22.02 -7.72 25.05
CA TYR A 423 -20.69 -8.13 24.60
C TYR A 423 -20.77 -9.01 23.35
N THR A 424 -19.68 -9.12 22.65
CA THR A 424 -19.52 -9.98 21.49
C THR A 424 -18.35 -10.93 21.69
N GLU A 425 -18.32 -12.00 20.90
CA GLU A 425 -17.24 -12.98 20.97
C GLU A 425 -16.59 -13.19 19.59
N THR A 426 -15.28 -13.42 19.62
CA THR A 426 -14.48 -13.89 18.49
C THR A 426 -13.87 -15.23 18.89
N VAL A 427 -14.12 -16.28 18.11
CA VAL A 427 -13.53 -17.60 18.35
C VAL A 427 -12.67 -17.97 17.17
N ILE A 428 -11.41 -18.31 17.42
CA ILE A 428 -10.42 -18.59 16.38
C ILE A 428 -9.94 -20.02 16.52
N PHE A 429 -10.16 -20.81 15.47
CA PHE A 429 -9.58 -22.13 15.30
C PHE A 429 -8.41 -22.04 14.33
N PRO A 430 -7.15 -22.15 14.78
CA PRO A 430 -5.97 -21.97 13.95
C PRO A 430 -5.65 -23.24 13.13
N ILE A 431 -6.49 -23.50 12.14
CA ILE A 431 -6.38 -24.67 11.27
C ILE A 431 -5.65 -24.36 9.94
N GLY A 432 -5.42 -23.09 9.64
CA GLY A 432 -4.74 -22.64 8.43
C GLY A 432 -3.22 -22.70 8.51
N SER A 433 -2.55 -22.69 7.36
CA SER A 433 -1.09 -22.56 7.29
C SER A 433 -0.62 -21.19 7.79
N TRP A 434 -1.32 -20.14 7.38
CA TRP A 434 -1.06 -18.76 7.82
C TRP A 434 -1.19 -18.60 9.33
N ASP A 435 -2.23 -19.14 9.92
CA ASP A 435 -2.45 -19.10 11.37
C ASP A 435 -1.28 -19.73 12.12
N ARG A 436 -0.83 -20.90 11.66
CA ARG A 436 0.28 -21.63 12.29
C ARG A 436 1.58 -20.84 12.19
N GLU A 437 1.85 -20.20 11.05
CA GLU A 437 3.02 -19.33 10.90
C GLU A 437 2.97 -18.16 11.88
N LEU A 438 1.81 -17.51 12.02
CA LEU A 438 1.62 -16.42 12.98
C LEU A 438 1.85 -16.92 14.42
N LEU A 439 1.26 -18.07 14.78
CA LEU A 439 1.29 -18.64 16.13
C LEU A 439 2.64 -19.29 16.50
N LEU A 440 3.53 -19.52 15.54
CA LEU A 440 4.92 -19.92 15.81
C LEU A 440 5.70 -18.87 16.62
N ARG A 441 5.25 -17.62 16.69
CA ARG A 441 5.87 -16.57 17.51
C ARG A 441 5.21 -16.44 18.87
N GLY A 442 4.10 -17.12 19.08
CA GLY A 442 3.29 -17.13 20.30
C GLY A 442 1.84 -16.80 19.99
N VAL A 443 0.92 -17.32 20.79
CA VAL A 443 -0.53 -17.09 20.60
C VAL A 443 -0.90 -15.62 20.87
N ASP A 444 -0.17 -14.93 21.72
CA ASP A 444 -0.31 -13.51 22.06
C ASP A 444 0.06 -12.57 20.90
N VAL A 445 0.86 -13.03 19.93
CA VAL A 445 1.17 -12.25 18.72
C VAL A 445 -0.08 -11.94 17.89
N LEU A 446 -1.11 -12.78 18.00
CA LEU A 446 -2.41 -12.52 17.37
C LEU A 446 -3.06 -11.22 17.86
N GLU A 447 -2.92 -10.89 19.14
CA GLU A 447 -3.42 -9.62 19.68
C GLU A 447 -2.72 -8.44 19.03
N LYS A 448 -1.39 -8.48 18.94
CA LYS A 448 -0.59 -7.44 18.26
C LYS A 448 -1.01 -7.32 16.78
N TRP A 449 -1.15 -8.46 16.09
CA TRP A 449 -1.55 -8.48 14.68
C TRP A 449 -2.95 -7.92 14.46
N SER A 450 -3.95 -8.34 15.25
CA SER A 450 -5.34 -7.87 15.12
C SER A 450 -5.51 -6.38 15.45
N ASN A 451 -4.64 -5.85 16.32
CA ASN A 451 -4.63 -4.44 16.73
C ASN A 451 -3.79 -3.54 15.81
N MET A 452 -3.10 -4.10 14.80
CA MET A 452 -2.35 -3.31 13.85
C MET A 452 -3.23 -2.23 13.20
N ARG A 453 -2.58 -1.10 12.91
CA ARG A 453 -3.20 -0.04 12.11
C ARG A 453 -3.62 -0.59 10.75
N LEU A 454 -4.83 -0.24 10.31
CA LEU A 454 -5.28 -0.58 8.95
C LEU A 454 -4.41 0.14 7.92
N GLU A 455 -4.29 -0.49 6.76
CA GLU A 455 -3.72 0.15 5.58
C GLU A 455 -4.55 1.38 5.24
N ILE A 456 -3.85 2.48 4.97
CA ILE A 456 -4.47 3.76 4.66
C ILE A 456 -4.70 3.88 3.14
N ALA A 457 -5.87 4.40 2.77
CA ALA A 457 -6.08 4.85 1.40
C ALA A 457 -5.23 6.12 1.18
N LEU A 458 -4.36 6.10 0.18
CA LEU A 458 -3.51 7.22 -0.19
C LEU A 458 -4.11 7.98 -1.37
N VAL A 459 -4.10 9.30 -1.26
CA VAL A 459 -4.50 10.21 -2.32
C VAL A 459 -3.27 11.01 -2.76
N ASN A 460 -3.12 11.21 -4.05
CA ASN A 460 -2.07 12.04 -4.63
C ASN A 460 -2.71 13.00 -5.64
N GLN A 461 -2.68 14.29 -5.33
CA GLN A 461 -3.28 15.34 -6.16
C GLN A 461 -2.65 15.42 -7.56
N GLU A 462 -1.35 15.17 -7.67
CA GLU A 462 -0.56 15.25 -8.90
C GLU A 462 -0.30 13.86 -9.51
N ASN A 463 -1.16 12.88 -9.22
CA ASN A 463 -1.00 11.54 -9.75
C ASN A 463 -1.08 11.55 -11.29
N ARG A 464 0.00 11.17 -11.96
CA ARG A 464 0.08 11.19 -13.43
C ARG A 464 -0.86 10.21 -14.11
N TYR A 465 -1.33 9.17 -13.42
CA TYR A 465 -2.38 8.30 -13.94
C TYR A 465 -3.72 9.03 -14.05
N SER A 466 -4.02 9.88 -13.08
CA SER A 466 -5.16 10.79 -13.11
C SER A 466 -5.05 11.73 -14.31
N THR A 467 -3.90 12.40 -14.46
CA THR A 467 -3.61 13.30 -15.59
C THR A 467 -3.72 12.56 -16.93
N LEU A 468 -3.22 11.33 -17.03
CA LEU A 468 -3.33 10.51 -18.25
C LEU A 468 -4.79 10.29 -18.67
N PHE A 469 -5.66 9.92 -17.73
CA PHE A 469 -7.08 9.70 -18.04
C PHE A 469 -7.79 10.99 -18.41
N GLU A 470 -7.58 12.07 -17.66
CA GLU A 470 -8.17 13.39 -17.93
C GLU A 470 -7.74 13.94 -19.29
N ALA A 471 -6.44 13.89 -19.58
CA ALA A 471 -5.88 14.35 -20.84
C ALA A 471 -6.44 13.59 -22.03
N MET A 472 -6.50 12.24 -21.92
CA MET A 472 -7.10 11.40 -22.98
C MET A 472 -8.58 11.69 -23.16
N TYR A 473 -9.34 11.86 -22.08
CA TYR A 473 -10.76 12.18 -22.11
C TYR A 473 -11.02 13.52 -22.80
N LYS A 474 -10.31 14.57 -22.39
CA LYS A 474 -10.41 15.91 -22.99
C LYS A 474 -10.00 15.90 -24.47
N PHE A 475 -8.88 15.21 -24.77
CA PHE A 475 -8.38 15.11 -26.14
C PHE A 475 -9.36 14.39 -27.09
N MET A 476 -10.08 13.40 -26.59
CA MET A 476 -11.12 12.66 -27.34
C MET A 476 -12.42 13.41 -27.46
N SER A 477 -12.67 14.38 -26.58
CA SER A 477 -13.93 15.15 -26.57
C SER A 477 -13.91 16.28 -27.59
N PRO A 478 -14.91 16.36 -28.48
CA PRO A 478 -15.03 17.50 -29.38
C PRO A 478 -15.31 18.84 -28.64
N PHE A 479 -15.81 18.76 -27.39
CA PHE A 479 -16.18 19.97 -26.60
C PHE A 479 -15.07 20.43 -25.61
N PHE A 480 -14.14 19.52 -25.25
CA PHE A 480 -13.13 19.81 -24.23
C PHE A 480 -11.70 19.79 -24.75
N ARG A 481 -11.52 19.58 -26.03
CA ARG A 481 -10.19 19.48 -26.63
C ARG A 481 -9.35 20.75 -26.42
N GLU A 482 -9.98 21.92 -26.50
CA GLU A 482 -9.33 23.21 -26.24
C GLU A 482 -8.95 23.43 -24.76
N LYS A 483 -9.50 22.59 -23.86
CA LYS A 483 -9.20 22.62 -22.40
C LYS A 483 -8.08 21.69 -22.01
N VAL A 484 -7.41 21.05 -22.96
CA VAL A 484 -6.19 20.27 -22.69
C VAL A 484 -5.06 21.21 -22.33
N SER A 485 -4.49 21.08 -21.13
CA SER A 485 -3.38 21.90 -20.69
C SER A 485 -2.07 21.57 -21.42
N GLN A 486 -1.09 22.46 -21.36
CA GLN A 486 0.24 22.21 -21.91
C GLN A 486 0.91 20.99 -21.26
N GLU A 487 0.77 20.83 -19.94
CA GLU A 487 1.29 19.70 -19.19
C GLU A 487 0.62 18.37 -19.58
N GLU A 488 -0.71 18.38 -19.73
CA GLU A 488 -1.47 17.23 -20.22
C GLU A 488 -1.03 16.83 -21.63
N LEU A 489 -0.84 17.83 -22.52
CA LEU A 489 -0.40 17.55 -23.87
C LEU A 489 1.05 17.06 -23.93
N SER A 490 1.94 17.58 -23.08
CA SER A 490 3.32 17.08 -22.94
C SER A 490 3.30 15.62 -22.51
N LEU A 491 2.56 15.28 -21.46
CA LEU A 491 2.44 13.89 -20.98
C LEU A 491 1.96 12.94 -22.08
N LEU A 492 0.95 13.34 -22.87
CA LEU A 492 0.46 12.51 -23.98
C LEU A 492 1.49 12.33 -25.09
N LYS A 493 2.33 13.34 -25.35
CA LYS A 493 3.42 13.29 -26.33
C LYS A 493 4.58 12.42 -25.82
N ASP A 494 4.99 12.60 -24.59
CA ASP A 494 6.08 11.85 -23.95
C ASP A 494 5.75 10.35 -23.90
N LEU A 495 4.48 10.02 -23.72
CA LEU A 495 3.97 8.63 -23.77
C LEU A 495 3.65 8.16 -25.20
N GLU A 496 3.97 8.94 -26.25
CA GLU A 496 3.70 8.65 -27.66
C GLU A 496 2.23 8.34 -28.00
N LEU A 497 1.28 8.87 -27.22
CA LEU A 497 -0.15 8.58 -27.39
C LEU A 497 -0.82 9.46 -28.46
N VAL A 498 -0.24 10.63 -28.73
CA VAL A 498 -0.77 11.62 -29.69
C VAL A 498 0.30 12.04 -30.69
N ARG A 499 -0.13 12.34 -31.91
CA ARG A 499 0.72 12.93 -32.97
C ARG A 499 -0.09 14.02 -33.70
N GLY A 500 0.32 15.27 -33.50
CA GLY A 500 -0.48 16.39 -33.98
C GLY A 500 -1.87 16.42 -33.32
N THR A 501 -2.91 16.35 -34.14
CA THR A 501 -4.31 16.38 -33.72
C THR A 501 -4.93 15.00 -33.48
N ASP A 502 -4.19 13.92 -33.70
CA ASP A 502 -4.74 12.57 -33.71
C ASP A 502 -4.09 11.64 -32.67
N LEU A 503 -4.88 10.65 -32.23
CA LEU A 503 -4.34 9.55 -31.45
C LEU A 503 -3.49 8.61 -32.33
N THR A 504 -2.34 8.25 -31.84
CA THR A 504 -1.52 7.17 -32.44
C THR A 504 -2.24 5.81 -32.33
N LYS A 505 -1.71 4.77 -33.00
CA LYS A 505 -2.20 3.40 -32.80
C LYS A 505 -2.08 2.96 -31.32
N LEU A 506 -1.02 3.41 -30.64
CA LEU A 506 -0.81 3.20 -29.21
C LEU A 506 -1.88 3.94 -28.40
N GLY A 507 -2.11 5.23 -28.69
CA GLY A 507 -3.12 6.04 -27.99
C GLY A 507 -4.54 5.44 -28.10
N LYS A 508 -4.95 4.97 -29.28
CA LYS A 508 -6.24 4.28 -29.48
C LYS A 508 -6.34 3.00 -28.63
N ARG A 509 -5.26 2.23 -28.54
CA ARG A 509 -5.20 1.03 -27.69
C ARG A 509 -5.27 1.39 -26.20
N VAL A 510 -4.53 2.40 -25.79
CA VAL A 510 -4.52 2.90 -24.40
C VAL A 510 -5.91 3.37 -24.01
N TRP A 511 -6.57 4.22 -24.81
CA TRP A 511 -7.94 4.66 -24.56
C TRP A 511 -8.91 3.50 -24.35
N ARG A 512 -8.85 2.48 -25.20
CA ARG A 512 -9.70 1.29 -25.06
C ARG A 512 -9.43 0.52 -23.77
N ASN A 513 -8.16 0.38 -23.37
CA ASN A 513 -7.70 -0.42 -22.22
C ASN A 513 -7.75 0.32 -20.88
N LEU A 514 -7.87 1.66 -20.88
CA LEU A 514 -8.10 2.44 -19.66
C LEU A 514 -9.49 2.09 -19.10
N ASN A 515 -9.56 1.11 -18.21
CA ASN A 515 -10.75 0.70 -17.49
C ASN A 515 -10.53 0.84 -16.00
N PHE A 516 -11.62 0.86 -15.21
CA PHE A 516 -11.55 1.25 -13.80
C PHE A 516 -10.71 0.30 -12.96
N TYR A 517 -10.97 -1.00 -12.99
CA TYR A 517 -10.27 -1.96 -12.12
C TYR A 517 -8.97 -2.48 -12.71
N GLU A 518 -8.80 -2.48 -14.00
CA GLU A 518 -7.62 -3.01 -14.67
C GLU A 518 -7.36 -2.28 -15.98
N PHE A 519 -6.09 -2.09 -16.32
CA PHE A 519 -5.69 -1.63 -17.66
C PHE A 519 -5.71 -2.81 -18.64
N ALA A 520 -6.87 -3.10 -19.17
CA ALA A 520 -7.11 -4.24 -20.02
C ALA A 520 -8.34 -4.01 -20.92
N PRO A 521 -8.57 -4.82 -21.96
CA PRO A 521 -9.84 -4.82 -22.66
C PRO A 521 -11.02 -4.99 -21.69
N PRO A 522 -12.21 -4.41 -22.01
CA PRO A 522 -13.36 -4.41 -21.08
C PRO A 522 -14.08 -5.77 -20.97
N TYR A 523 -13.38 -6.85 -21.17
CA TYR A 523 -13.85 -8.22 -21.01
C TYR A 523 -12.79 -9.02 -20.27
N GLY A 524 -13.21 -9.76 -19.25
CA GLY A 524 -12.35 -10.63 -18.48
C GLY A 524 -12.01 -11.93 -19.22
N ILE A 525 -11.14 -12.71 -18.62
CA ILE A 525 -10.74 -14.03 -19.11
C ILE A 525 -11.67 -15.07 -18.48
N LYS A 526 -12.31 -15.87 -19.31
CA LYS A 526 -13.28 -16.89 -18.89
C LYS A 526 -12.57 -18.04 -18.19
N ARG A 527 -13.12 -18.50 -17.06
CA ARG A 527 -12.66 -19.73 -16.40
C ARG A 527 -13.71 -20.83 -16.54
N LEU A 528 -13.23 -22.01 -16.90
CA LEU A 528 -14.05 -23.19 -17.13
C LEU A 528 -13.51 -24.37 -16.35
N LEU A 529 -14.23 -24.86 -15.36
CA LEU A 529 -13.86 -26.10 -14.64
C LEU A 529 -14.55 -27.28 -15.33
N ILE A 530 -13.74 -28.17 -15.88
CA ILE A 530 -14.19 -29.37 -16.62
C ILE A 530 -14.13 -30.54 -15.64
N ALA A 531 -15.28 -30.86 -15.03
CA ALA A 531 -15.45 -31.99 -14.12
C ALA A 531 -16.11 -33.19 -14.85
N GLU A 532 -16.26 -34.31 -14.15
CA GLU A 532 -16.93 -35.49 -14.72
C GLU A 532 -18.42 -35.27 -14.99
N ASP A 533 -19.05 -34.46 -14.15
CA ASP A 533 -20.47 -34.09 -14.23
C ASP A 533 -20.78 -32.97 -15.23
N GLY A 534 -19.77 -32.39 -15.86
CA GLY A 534 -19.94 -31.36 -16.88
C GLY A 534 -18.96 -30.19 -16.79
N ILE A 535 -19.33 -29.07 -17.45
CA ILE A 535 -18.55 -27.85 -17.49
C ILE A 535 -19.17 -26.79 -16.57
N ASN A 536 -18.42 -26.38 -15.55
CA ASN A 536 -18.83 -25.34 -14.63
C ASN A 536 -18.18 -24.01 -15.02
N PHE A 537 -18.98 -22.97 -15.24
CA PHE A 537 -18.50 -21.61 -15.49
C PHE A 537 -18.15 -20.93 -14.16
N LEU A 538 -16.89 -20.53 -14.02
CA LEU A 538 -16.39 -19.80 -12.86
C LEU A 538 -16.36 -18.29 -13.15
N PRO A 539 -16.27 -17.43 -12.13
CA PRO A 539 -16.09 -16.00 -12.34
C PRO A 539 -14.88 -15.68 -13.21
N ASP A 540 -15.02 -14.66 -14.06
CA ASP A 540 -13.95 -14.19 -14.93
C ASP A 540 -12.78 -13.68 -14.10
N ILE A 541 -11.55 -13.78 -14.63
CA ILE A 541 -10.34 -13.23 -14.02
C ILE A 541 -9.78 -12.07 -14.84
N GLY A 542 -8.94 -11.25 -14.19
CA GLY A 542 -8.18 -10.19 -14.82
C GLY A 542 -6.97 -10.72 -15.61
N TYR A 543 -6.37 -9.84 -16.40
CA TYR A 543 -5.16 -10.15 -17.17
C TYR A 543 -3.91 -10.23 -16.28
N CYS A 544 -3.89 -9.48 -15.16
CA CYS A 544 -2.86 -9.58 -14.16
C CYS A 544 -2.89 -10.96 -13.47
N ASP A 545 -4.07 -11.40 -13.03
CA ASP A 545 -4.24 -12.73 -12.43
C ASP A 545 -3.84 -13.85 -13.39
N LEU A 546 -4.19 -13.73 -14.69
CA LEU A 546 -3.76 -14.71 -15.71
C LEU A 546 -2.25 -14.90 -15.69
N VAL A 547 -1.51 -13.79 -15.71
CA VAL A 547 -0.05 -13.77 -15.81
C VAL A 547 0.61 -14.30 -14.53
N GLU A 548 0.06 -13.97 -13.37
CA GLU A 548 0.65 -14.28 -12.07
C GLU A 548 0.24 -15.64 -11.49
N ARG A 549 -0.92 -16.18 -11.89
CA ARG A 549 -1.54 -17.32 -11.19
C ARG A 549 -2.09 -18.41 -12.08
N PHE A 550 -2.54 -18.06 -13.28
CA PHE A 550 -3.31 -19.01 -14.11
C PHE A 550 -2.50 -19.47 -15.34
N GLN A 551 -1.28 -20.00 -15.08
CA GLN A 551 -0.47 -20.66 -16.10
C GLN A 551 -0.74 -22.17 -16.08
N ILE A 552 -0.44 -22.87 -17.18
CA ILE A 552 -0.63 -24.32 -17.29
C ILE A 552 0.07 -25.01 -16.11
N GLY A 553 -0.62 -25.93 -15.46
CA GLY A 553 -0.17 -26.68 -14.28
C GLY A 553 -0.33 -25.93 -12.95
N CYS A 554 -0.66 -24.63 -12.95
CA CYS A 554 -0.89 -23.89 -11.72
C CYS A 554 -2.19 -24.30 -11.01
N ILE A 555 -2.15 -24.24 -9.68
CA ILE A 555 -3.28 -24.60 -8.80
C ILE A 555 -4.15 -23.35 -8.54
N ASP A 556 -5.43 -23.46 -8.85
CA ASP A 556 -6.43 -22.46 -8.47
C ASP A 556 -7.12 -22.87 -7.16
N HIS A 557 -6.71 -22.27 -6.06
CA HIS A 557 -7.30 -22.53 -4.73
C HIS A 557 -8.76 -22.08 -4.61
N SER A 558 -9.27 -21.22 -5.52
CA SER A 558 -10.65 -20.74 -5.46
C SER A 558 -11.66 -21.78 -5.98
N SER A 559 -11.22 -22.68 -6.83
CA SER A 559 -12.04 -23.73 -7.45
C SER A 559 -11.55 -25.14 -7.15
N ASP A 560 -10.49 -25.32 -6.35
CA ASP A 560 -9.78 -26.59 -6.16
C ASP A 560 -9.40 -27.24 -7.50
N GLY A 561 -8.95 -26.42 -8.45
CA GLY A 561 -8.63 -26.85 -9.80
C GLY A 561 -7.16 -26.68 -10.18
N ILE A 562 -6.75 -27.37 -11.22
CA ILE A 562 -5.44 -27.18 -11.87
C ILE A 562 -5.68 -26.69 -13.28
N VAL A 563 -4.92 -25.69 -13.71
CA VAL A 563 -5.01 -25.16 -15.08
C VAL A 563 -4.48 -26.21 -16.06
N LYS A 564 -5.35 -26.68 -16.93
CA LYS A 564 -5.03 -27.64 -17.99
C LYS A 564 -4.56 -26.94 -19.25
N SER A 565 -5.29 -25.92 -19.69
CA SER A 565 -4.99 -25.26 -20.96
C SER A 565 -5.39 -23.79 -20.97
N LEU A 566 -4.77 -23.01 -21.87
CA LEU A 566 -5.09 -21.63 -22.13
C LEU A 566 -5.76 -21.51 -23.52
N ARG A 567 -7.04 -21.13 -23.56
CA ARG A 567 -7.76 -20.84 -24.80
C ARG A 567 -7.26 -19.55 -25.41
N ARG A 568 -6.78 -19.61 -26.65
CA ARG A 568 -6.23 -18.45 -27.35
C ARG A 568 -7.11 -18.05 -28.53
N ARG A 569 -7.18 -16.74 -28.80
CA ARG A 569 -7.71 -16.17 -30.03
C ARG A 569 -6.62 -15.28 -30.63
N GLY A 570 -5.90 -15.84 -31.59
CA GLY A 570 -4.69 -15.22 -32.13
C GLY A 570 -3.62 -15.11 -31.03
N ARG A 571 -3.17 -13.87 -30.75
CA ARG A 571 -2.13 -13.60 -29.71
C ARG A 571 -2.71 -13.40 -28.31
N TYR A 572 -4.04 -13.44 -28.13
CA TYR A 572 -4.69 -13.13 -26.85
C TYR A 572 -5.22 -14.41 -26.21
N VAL A 573 -4.97 -14.56 -24.91
CA VAL A 573 -5.66 -15.56 -24.10
C VAL A 573 -7.05 -15.04 -23.78
N THR A 574 -8.06 -15.87 -24.00
CA THR A 574 -9.49 -15.53 -23.81
C THR A 574 -10.17 -16.41 -22.77
N GLY A 575 -9.53 -17.49 -22.39
CA GLY A 575 -10.07 -18.40 -21.39
C GLY A 575 -9.01 -19.30 -20.78
N VAL A 576 -9.33 -19.82 -19.61
CA VAL A 576 -8.54 -20.78 -18.83
C VAL A 576 -9.41 -21.99 -18.57
N GLU A 577 -8.94 -23.16 -18.94
CA GLU A 577 -9.59 -24.44 -18.66
C GLU A 577 -8.92 -25.08 -17.46
N LEU A 578 -9.73 -25.45 -16.47
CA LEU A 578 -9.29 -26.11 -15.25
C LEU A 578 -9.89 -27.51 -15.18
N VAL A 579 -9.19 -28.39 -14.48
CA VAL A 579 -9.68 -29.71 -14.06
C VAL A 579 -9.60 -29.81 -12.53
N PRO A 580 -10.46 -30.58 -11.87
CA PRO A 580 -10.36 -30.77 -10.42
C PRO A 580 -9.00 -31.33 -10.02
N ILE A 581 -8.41 -30.81 -8.94
CA ILE A 581 -7.13 -31.31 -8.40
C ILE A 581 -7.22 -32.80 -7.96
N THR A 582 -8.44 -33.30 -7.78
CA THR A 582 -8.70 -34.73 -7.51
C THR A 582 -8.49 -35.61 -8.72
N ASP A 583 -8.45 -35.05 -9.92
CA ASP A 583 -8.32 -35.79 -11.19
C ASP A 583 -7.03 -35.41 -11.93
N LEU A 584 -5.89 -35.71 -11.29
CA LEU A 584 -4.54 -35.41 -11.81
C LEU A 584 -4.27 -36.12 -13.14
N ARG A 585 -4.94 -37.25 -13.44
CA ARG A 585 -4.74 -37.98 -14.71
C ARG A 585 -5.02 -37.12 -15.94
N ARG A 586 -5.90 -36.13 -15.82
CA ARG A 586 -6.23 -35.23 -16.95
C ARG A 586 -5.17 -34.19 -17.28
N VAL A 587 -4.18 -34.04 -16.42
CA VAL A 587 -3.04 -33.11 -16.56
C VAL A 587 -1.70 -33.83 -16.38
N GLU A 588 -1.69 -35.16 -16.48
CA GLU A 588 -0.49 -35.99 -16.28
C GLU A 588 0.57 -35.70 -17.33
N GLU A 589 0.17 -35.42 -18.58
CA GLU A 589 1.12 -35.06 -19.64
C GLU A 589 1.87 -33.76 -19.34
N GLU A 590 1.15 -32.74 -18.88
CA GLU A 590 1.70 -31.41 -18.56
C GLU A 590 2.50 -31.40 -17.27
N LEU A 591 2.23 -32.33 -16.34
CA LEU A 591 2.82 -32.38 -15.02
C LEU A 591 3.74 -33.59 -14.76
N SER A 592 4.00 -34.42 -15.74
CA SER A 592 4.76 -35.67 -15.56
C SER A 592 6.10 -35.45 -14.84
N TYR A 593 6.89 -34.49 -15.33
CA TYR A 593 8.17 -34.12 -14.72
C TYR A 593 7.98 -33.56 -13.28
N THR A 594 7.01 -32.69 -13.11
CA THR A 594 6.71 -32.08 -11.81
C THR A 594 6.28 -33.09 -10.76
N LEU A 595 5.49 -34.09 -11.16
CA LEU A 595 5.04 -35.19 -10.29
C LEU A 595 6.18 -36.11 -9.90
N GLU A 596 7.06 -36.46 -10.85
CA GLU A 596 8.26 -37.25 -10.55
C GLU A 596 9.18 -36.55 -9.55
N GLU A 597 9.44 -35.24 -9.74
CA GLU A 597 10.24 -34.46 -8.80
C GLU A 597 9.53 -34.32 -7.44
N TYR A 598 8.21 -34.17 -7.42
CA TYR A 598 7.43 -34.14 -6.20
C TYR A 598 7.62 -35.44 -5.39
N GLU A 599 7.51 -36.61 -6.03
CA GLU A 599 7.71 -37.93 -5.38
C GLU A 599 9.13 -38.07 -4.83
N LYS A 600 10.15 -37.70 -5.61
CA LYS A 600 11.56 -37.73 -5.18
C LYS A 600 11.80 -36.88 -3.94
N VAL A 601 11.24 -35.68 -3.90
CA VAL A 601 11.37 -34.77 -2.75
C VAL A 601 10.68 -35.37 -1.53
N LYS A 602 9.46 -35.88 -1.68
CA LYS A 602 8.70 -36.48 -0.55
C LYS A 602 9.45 -37.69 0.04
N LEU A 603 9.97 -38.56 -0.81
CA LEU A 603 10.76 -39.71 -0.38
C LEU A 603 12.05 -39.26 0.31
N SER A 604 12.71 -38.21 -0.15
CA SER A 604 13.90 -37.65 0.50
C SER A 604 13.62 -37.12 1.92
N TRP A 605 12.39 -36.71 2.20
CA TRP A 605 11.94 -36.30 3.54
C TRP A 605 11.44 -37.46 4.38
N GLY A 606 11.43 -38.70 3.83
CA GLY A 606 10.86 -39.90 4.51
C GLY A 606 9.33 -39.85 4.57
N GLU A 607 8.67 -39.09 3.71
CA GLU A 607 7.22 -38.95 3.68
C GLU A 607 6.59 -39.64 2.46
N SER A 608 5.42 -40.23 2.63
CA SER A 608 4.66 -40.81 1.50
C SER A 608 4.12 -39.73 0.59
N PRO A 609 4.27 -39.85 -0.75
CA PRO A 609 3.72 -38.89 -1.69
C PRO A 609 2.20 -38.88 -1.69
N SER A 610 1.60 -37.70 -1.48
CA SER A 610 0.16 -37.48 -1.58
C SER A 610 -0.13 -36.00 -1.90
N VAL A 611 -0.23 -35.68 -3.19
CA VAL A 611 -0.49 -34.33 -3.68
C VAL A 611 -1.72 -33.71 -3.01
N MET A 612 -2.77 -34.52 -2.87
CA MET A 612 -4.05 -34.08 -2.30
C MET A 612 -3.95 -33.75 -0.82
N GLU A 613 -3.16 -34.52 -0.07
CA GLU A 613 -2.92 -34.27 1.35
C GLU A 613 -2.07 -33.01 1.57
N ASP A 614 -0.97 -32.87 0.81
CA ASP A 614 -0.12 -31.67 0.90
C ASP A 614 -0.88 -30.40 0.47
N TYR A 615 -1.73 -30.50 -0.55
CA TYR A 615 -2.61 -29.42 -0.95
C TYR A 615 -3.59 -29.03 0.18
N ARG A 616 -4.29 -30.00 0.76
CA ARG A 616 -5.25 -29.78 1.86
C ARG A 616 -4.59 -29.19 3.09
N ARG A 617 -3.37 -29.64 3.41
CA ARG A 617 -2.57 -29.12 4.51
C ARG A 617 -1.96 -27.75 4.24
N GLY A 618 -2.10 -27.22 3.01
CA GLY A 618 -1.51 -25.94 2.59
C GLY A 618 0.02 -25.99 2.43
N ARG A 619 0.59 -27.19 2.26
CA ARG A 619 2.01 -27.41 2.01
C ARG A 619 2.35 -27.25 0.53
N LEU A 620 1.39 -27.47 -0.35
CA LEU A 620 1.55 -27.38 -1.80
C LEU A 620 0.75 -26.19 -2.36
N HIS A 621 1.43 -25.35 -3.11
CA HIS A 621 0.83 -24.26 -3.88
C HIS A 621 1.61 -24.06 -5.18
N SER A 622 1.14 -23.17 -6.06
CA SER A 622 1.86 -22.82 -7.29
C SER A 622 2.31 -21.36 -7.27
N GLU A 623 3.44 -21.10 -7.90
CA GLU A 623 3.99 -19.77 -8.13
C GLU A 623 4.38 -19.59 -9.59
N VAL A 624 4.20 -18.36 -10.11
CA VAL A 624 4.64 -17.98 -11.45
C VAL A 624 5.69 -16.91 -11.32
N ILE A 625 6.87 -17.19 -11.83
CA ILE A 625 7.92 -16.18 -11.97
C ILE A 625 7.65 -15.38 -13.24
N CYS A 626 7.44 -14.09 -13.09
CA CYS A 626 7.24 -13.17 -14.19
C CYS A 626 8.49 -12.35 -14.46
N VAL A 627 8.75 -12.08 -15.72
CA VAL A 627 9.67 -11.02 -16.13
C VAL A 627 8.90 -9.71 -16.08
N VAL A 628 9.40 -8.78 -15.29
CA VAL A 628 8.82 -7.45 -15.11
C VAL A 628 9.73 -6.42 -15.76
N ASP A 629 9.15 -5.58 -16.58
CA ASP A 629 9.76 -4.47 -17.31
C ASP A 629 9.19 -3.18 -16.72
N PRO A 630 9.77 -2.61 -15.65
CA PRO A 630 9.27 -1.39 -15.04
C PRO A 630 9.59 -0.18 -15.91
N PRO A 631 8.97 0.99 -15.65
CA PRO A 631 9.45 2.24 -16.19
C PRO A 631 10.93 2.45 -15.86
N VAL A 632 11.70 2.95 -16.83
CA VAL A 632 13.14 3.18 -16.63
C VAL A 632 13.38 4.28 -15.62
N SER A 633 12.57 5.33 -15.66
CA SER A 633 12.66 6.46 -14.75
C SER A 633 11.33 7.21 -14.69
N GLY A 634 10.72 7.27 -13.51
CA GLY A 634 9.48 8.00 -13.26
C GLY A 634 8.24 7.29 -13.80
N PHE A 635 7.27 8.05 -14.34
CA PHE A 635 5.99 7.51 -14.81
C PHE A 635 6.09 7.01 -16.26
N GLY A 636 5.70 5.76 -16.50
CA GLY A 636 5.78 5.15 -17.82
C GLY A 636 5.06 3.82 -17.95
N LEU A 637 5.24 3.15 -19.08
CA LEU A 637 4.66 1.84 -19.37
C LEU A 637 5.39 0.75 -18.57
N TYR A 638 4.65 -0.05 -17.86
CA TYR A 638 5.08 -1.24 -17.17
C TYR A 638 4.56 -2.49 -17.88
N ARG A 639 5.35 -3.54 -17.93
CA ARG A 639 4.97 -4.83 -18.52
C ARG A 639 5.35 -5.98 -17.60
N LYS A 640 4.48 -6.99 -17.57
CA LYS A 640 4.66 -8.23 -16.84
C LYS A 640 4.35 -9.41 -17.77
N VAL A 641 5.28 -10.34 -17.89
CA VAL A 641 5.15 -11.53 -18.76
C VAL A 641 5.53 -12.76 -17.95
N PRO A 642 4.71 -13.83 -17.94
CA PRO A 642 5.04 -15.04 -17.22
C PRO A 642 6.23 -15.73 -17.92
N ASN A 643 7.22 -16.15 -17.14
CA ASN A 643 8.40 -16.83 -17.63
C ASN A 643 8.37 -18.32 -17.31
N ARG A 644 8.24 -18.65 -16.01
CA ARG A 644 8.18 -20.03 -15.52
C ARG A 644 7.14 -20.18 -14.43
N ALA A 645 6.56 -21.34 -14.32
CA ALA A 645 5.65 -21.73 -13.26
C ALA A 645 6.24 -22.89 -12.45
N TYR A 646 5.94 -22.92 -11.16
CA TYR A 646 6.46 -23.91 -10.23
C TYR A 646 5.34 -24.40 -9.31
N TRP A 647 5.40 -25.68 -8.94
CA TRP A 647 4.83 -26.12 -7.68
C TRP A 647 5.82 -25.85 -6.57
N VAL A 648 5.36 -25.26 -5.50
CA VAL A 648 6.16 -25.00 -4.30
C VAL A 648 5.68 -25.94 -3.20
N LEU A 649 6.57 -26.79 -2.78
CA LEU A 649 6.32 -27.75 -1.70
C LEU A 649 7.05 -27.31 -0.44
N ASN A 650 6.29 -27.01 0.60
CA ASN A 650 6.78 -26.63 1.91
C ASN A 650 7.04 -27.87 2.76
N GLY A 651 8.30 -28.10 3.10
CA GLY A 651 8.75 -29.18 3.93
C GLY A 651 8.69 -28.90 5.44
N PRO A 652 9.39 -29.70 6.23
CA PRO A 652 9.44 -29.54 7.67
C PRO A 652 10.10 -28.23 8.09
N LEU A 653 9.65 -27.70 9.22
CA LEU A 653 10.27 -26.54 9.87
C LEU A 653 11.53 -26.97 10.62
N ARG A 654 12.56 -26.11 10.59
CA ARG A 654 13.78 -26.27 11.37
C ARG A 654 13.95 -25.05 12.28
N PRO A 655 14.15 -25.25 13.58
CA PRO A 655 14.47 -24.15 14.48
C PRO A 655 15.92 -23.69 14.27
N ILE A 656 16.12 -22.39 14.29
CA ILE A 656 17.44 -21.74 14.28
C ILE A 656 17.48 -20.73 15.41
N VAL A 657 18.47 -20.81 16.24
CA VAL A 657 18.68 -19.83 17.32
C VAL A 657 19.58 -18.72 16.81
N ALA A 658 19.10 -17.49 16.86
CA ALA A 658 19.88 -16.29 16.55
C ALA A 658 19.71 -15.27 17.69
N GLY A 659 20.80 -14.98 18.40
CA GLY A 659 20.75 -14.26 19.67
C GLY A 659 19.94 -15.01 20.72
N ASP A 660 18.99 -14.34 21.35
CA ASP A 660 18.11 -14.90 22.39
C ASP A 660 16.79 -15.48 21.82
N ARG A 661 16.58 -15.44 20.51
CA ARG A 661 15.31 -15.82 19.85
C ARG A 661 15.42 -17.08 19.01
N THR A 662 14.32 -17.82 18.99
CA THR A 662 14.15 -18.99 18.10
C THR A 662 13.40 -18.54 16.85
N TYR A 663 14.01 -18.76 15.70
CA TYR A 663 13.44 -18.58 14.38
C TYR A 663 13.12 -19.92 13.74
N PHE A 664 12.22 -19.91 12.78
CA PHE A 664 11.87 -21.13 12.05
C PHE A 664 12.06 -20.90 10.55
N ILE A 665 12.81 -21.78 9.91
CA ILE A 665 12.93 -21.82 8.45
C ILE A 665 12.30 -23.11 7.92
N ARG A 666 11.74 -23.04 6.71
CA ARG A 666 11.21 -24.22 6.02
C ARG A 666 12.20 -24.75 5.02
N ASP A 667 12.26 -26.08 4.90
CA ASP A 667 12.78 -26.67 3.67
C ASP A 667 11.70 -26.44 2.59
N ARG A 668 12.04 -25.64 1.59
CA ARG A 668 11.17 -25.29 0.50
C ARG A 668 11.75 -25.81 -0.81
N ARG A 669 10.94 -26.51 -1.59
CA ARG A 669 11.33 -27.02 -2.90
C ARG A 669 10.41 -26.46 -3.97
N SER A 670 11.03 -25.84 -4.97
CA SER A 670 10.34 -25.36 -6.16
C SER A 670 10.50 -26.38 -7.28
N LEU A 671 9.39 -26.97 -7.69
CA LEU A 671 9.30 -28.03 -8.70
C LEU A 671 8.82 -27.38 -9.99
N GLU A 672 9.66 -27.37 -11.02
CA GLU A 672 9.36 -26.68 -12.28
C GLU A 672 8.19 -27.36 -13.00
N ILE A 673 7.25 -26.54 -13.51
CA ILE A 673 6.20 -26.99 -14.42
C ILE A 673 6.72 -26.78 -15.85
N VAL A 674 7.00 -27.87 -16.54
CA VAL A 674 7.56 -27.85 -17.90
C VAL A 674 6.40 -27.67 -18.89
N ALA A 675 5.83 -26.46 -18.94
CA ALA A 675 4.77 -26.09 -19.87
C ALA A 675 4.95 -24.66 -20.39
N GLU A 676 4.44 -24.40 -21.61
CA GLU A 676 4.47 -23.06 -22.16
C GLU A 676 3.62 -22.08 -21.34
N THR A 677 4.23 -20.97 -20.96
CA THR A 677 3.49 -19.86 -20.36
C THR A 677 2.79 -19.00 -21.41
N GLY A 678 1.77 -18.26 -21.00
CA GLY A 678 1.00 -17.44 -21.91
C GLY A 678 0.38 -16.19 -21.31
N GLY A 679 0.09 -15.24 -22.19
CA GLY A 679 -0.47 -13.96 -21.78
C GLY A 679 0.61 -12.88 -21.50
N ARG A 680 0.13 -11.67 -21.33
CA ARG A 680 0.93 -10.53 -20.88
C ARG A 680 0.03 -9.52 -20.21
N TYR A 681 0.56 -8.83 -19.24
CA TYR A 681 -0.09 -7.69 -18.61
C TYR A 681 0.74 -6.42 -18.86
N SER A 682 0.09 -5.28 -18.94
CA SER A 682 0.75 -3.99 -19.06
C SER A 682 -0.13 -2.92 -18.45
N ASP A 683 0.45 -1.95 -17.79
CA ASP A 683 -0.24 -0.75 -17.30
C ASP A 683 0.75 0.43 -17.26
N TYR A 684 0.31 1.61 -16.88
CA TYR A 684 1.16 2.76 -16.60
C TYR A 684 1.35 2.90 -15.10
N THR A 685 2.59 3.11 -14.70
CA THR A 685 2.92 3.31 -13.29
C THR A 685 4.23 4.07 -13.10
N TYR A 686 4.57 4.29 -11.84
CA TYR A 686 5.85 4.84 -11.44
C TYR A 686 6.85 3.72 -11.21
N GLY A 687 8.08 3.92 -11.64
CA GLY A 687 9.14 2.96 -11.43
C GLY A 687 10.51 3.52 -11.76
N TYR A 688 11.52 2.77 -11.31
CA TYR A 688 12.92 3.03 -11.59
C TYR A 688 13.64 1.73 -11.89
N SER A 689 14.61 1.80 -12.81
CA SER A 689 15.58 0.74 -13.04
C SER A 689 16.97 1.33 -12.81
N ILE A 690 17.58 0.97 -11.69
CA ILE A 690 18.76 1.62 -11.13
C ILE A 690 19.96 0.72 -11.29
N GLU A 691 21.04 1.24 -11.86
CA GLU A 691 22.33 0.55 -11.90
C GLU A 691 23.04 0.71 -10.55
N LEU A 692 23.38 -0.42 -9.95
CA LEU A 692 23.98 -0.48 -8.61
C LEU A 692 25.50 -0.41 -8.71
N ASP A 693 26.14 -0.03 -7.59
CA ASP A 693 27.57 -0.15 -7.41
C ASP A 693 28.01 -1.62 -7.65
N PRO A 694 29.07 -1.88 -8.44
CA PRO A 694 29.58 -3.23 -8.65
C PRO A 694 29.93 -3.99 -7.37
N ALA A 695 30.32 -3.27 -6.29
CA ALA A 695 30.62 -3.84 -4.99
C ALA A 695 29.40 -4.09 -4.12
N GLU A 696 28.18 -3.74 -4.58
CA GLU A 696 26.94 -3.87 -3.81
C GLU A 696 26.64 -5.34 -3.45
N ASN A 697 26.25 -5.57 -2.21
CA ASN A 697 25.78 -6.88 -1.76
C ASN A 697 24.29 -7.04 -2.09
N MET A 698 24.01 -7.86 -3.10
CA MET A 698 22.67 -8.06 -3.63
C MET A 698 21.71 -8.72 -2.65
N THR A 699 22.19 -9.69 -1.86
CA THR A 699 21.40 -10.38 -0.83
C THR A 699 20.96 -9.41 0.24
N TRP A 700 21.89 -8.65 0.81
CA TRP A 700 21.54 -7.68 1.85
C TRP A 700 20.72 -6.51 1.32
N LEU A 701 20.93 -6.09 0.08
CA LEU A 701 20.09 -5.06 -0.54
C LEU A 701 18.64 -5.55 -0.72
N ARG A 702 18.45 -6.82 -1.11
CA ARG A 702 17.12 -7.45 -1.20
C ARG A 702 16.43 -7.48 0.17
N ILE A 703 17.15 -7.89 1.23
CA ILE A 703 16.66 -7.86 2.60
C ILE A 703 16.32 -6.41 3.01
N GLY A 704 17.18 -5.45 2.68
CA GLY A 704 16.95 -4.03 2.95
C GLY A 704 15.67 -3.48 2.29
N LEU A 705 15.40 -3.86 1.04
CA LEU A 705 14.18 -3.49 0.33
C LEU A 705 12.92 -4.09 1.01
N ALA A 706 13.00 -5.32 1.48
CA ALA A 706 11.92 -5.92 2.26
C ALA A 706 11.69 -5.16 3.58
N VAL A 707 12.76 -4.79 4.29
CA VAL A 707 12.68 -3.97 5.52
C VAL A 707 12.11 -2.58 5.23
N LEU A 708 12.45 -1.96 4.11
CA LEU A 708 11.82 -0.72 3.66
C LEU A 708 10.29 -0.88 3.57
N CYS A 709 9.80 -1.94 2.91
CA CYS A 709 8.37 -2.22 2.82
C CYS A 709 7.72 -2.44 4.20
N ILE A 710 8.42 -3.10 5.14
CA ILE A 710 7.94 -3.26 6.52
C ILE A 710 7.78 -1.90 7.20
N VAL A 711 8.77 -1.02 7.10
CA VAL A 711 8.69 0.33 7.68
C VAL A 711 7.57 1.15 7.06
N LEU A 712 7.42 1.09 5.73
CA LEU A 712 6.29 1.73 5.04
C LEU A 712 4.95 1.21 5.59
N ARG A 713 4.83 -0.08 5.89
CA ARG A 713 3.61 -0.68 6.44
C ARG A 713 3.37 -0.31 7.90
N GLN A 714 4.35 -0.48 8.77
CA GLN A 714 4.17 -0.33 10.22
C GLN A 714 4.15 1.14 10.66
N VAL A 715 5.01 1.98 10.07
CA VAL A 715 5.14 3.39 10.45
C VAL A 715 4.18 4.27 9.66
N PHE A 716 4.11 4.08 8.34
CA PHE A 716 3.32 4.94 7.46
C PHE A 716 1.94 4.36 7.13
N GLY A 717 1.67 3.09 7.45
CA GLY A 717 0.40 2.44 7.16
C GLY A 717 0.19 2.11 5.68
N ILE A 718 1.23 2.11 4.87
CA ILE A 718 1.18 1.81 3.44
C ILE A 718 1.06 0.29 3.24
N ASP A 719 0.21 -0.14 2.34
CA ASP A 719 0.02 -1.57 2.03
C ASP A 719 1.32 -2.21 1.53
N LEU A 720 1.62 -3.45 1.98
CA LEU A 720 2.83 -4.18 1.61
C LEU A 720 2.99 -4.38 0.10
N SER A 721 1.87 -4.48 -0.63
CA SER A 721 1.86 -4.64 -2.09
C SER A 721 2.02 -3.32 -2.86
N SER A 722 2.26 -2.19 -2.17
CA SER A 722 2.37 -0.89 -2.84
C SER A 722 3.65 -0.72 -3.63
N LEU A 723 4.71 -1.45 -3.28
CA LEU A 723 5.99 -1.49 -3.98
C LEU A 723 6.36 -2.92 -4.31
N GLU A 724 6.70 -3.18 -5.56
CA GLU A 724 7.37 -4.39 -6.00
C GLU A 724 8.81 -4.05 -6.40
N TYR A 725 9.74 -4.93 -6.06
CA TYR A 725 11.15 -4.76 -6.35
C TYR A 725 11.79 -6.05 -6.87
N SER A 726 12.86 -5.90 -7.59
CA SER A 726 13.75 -7.01 -7.93
C SER A 726 15.21 -6.54 -7.91
N VAL A 727 16.11 -7.46 -7.59
CA VAL A 727 17.54 -7.24 -7.58
C VAL A 727 18.15 -8.33 -8.45
N ALA A 728 18.79 -7.95 -9.55
CA ALA A 728 19.28 -8.89 -10.55
C ALA A 728 20.71 -8.57 -11.00
N ASN A 729 21.44 -9.62 -11.39
CA ASN A 729 22.74 -9.49 -12.04
C ASN A 729 22.56 -9.86 -13.52
N THR A 730 22.76 -8.89 -14.41
CA THR A 730 22.64 -9.06 -15.84
C THR A 730 24.02 -8.89 -16.49
N GLY A 731 24.77 -10.00 -16.52
CA GLY A 731 26.13 -9.99 -17.06
C GLY A 731 27.10 -9.12 -16.24
N ASN A 732 27.48 -7.96 -16.76
CA ASN A 732 28.45 -7.06 -16.10
C ASN A 732 27.80 -5.99 -15.20
N LYS A 733 26.47 -5.97 -15.09
CA LYS A 733 25.75 -4.93 -14.35
C LYS A 733 24.85 -5.53 -13.28
N LYS A 734 24.88 -4.93 -12.09
CA LYS A 734 23.91 -5.16 -11.02
C LYS A 734 22.79 -4.15 -11.15
N LEU A 735 21.55 -4.58 -11.12
CA LEU A 735 20.39 -3.74 -11.29
C LEU A 735 19.42 -3.94 -10.12
N MET A 736 18.87 -2.84 -9.67
CA MET A 736 17.69 -2.79 -8.80
C MET A 736 16.54 -2.20 -9.60
N SER A 737 15.44 -2.94 -9.68
CA SER A 737 14.20 -2.43 -10.25
C SER A 737 13.16 -2.28 -9.13
N ILE A 738 12.47 -1.15 -9.13
CA ILE A 738 11.40 -0.86 -8.18
C ILE A 738 10.24 -0.18 -8.91
N HIS A 739 9.02 -0.59 -8.61
CA HIS A 739 7.83 0.01 -9.22
C HIS A 739 6.61 -0.12 -8.30
N GLU A 740 5.57 0.62 -8.64
CA GLU A 740 4.31 0.65 -7.90
C GLU A 740 3.22 -0.09 -8.68
N PRO A 741 2.86 -1.33 -8.35
CA PRO A 741 1.81 -2.06 -9.08
C PRO A 741 0.49 -1.32 -9.17
N ARG A 742 0.20 -0.45 -8.20
CA ARG A 742 -1.07 0.29 -8.05
C ARG A 742 -0.96 1.79 -8.24
N CYS A 743 0.15 2.29 -8.77
CA CYS A 743 0.34 3.68 -9.20
C CYS A 743 -0.09 4.74 -8.15
N ALA A 744 0.38 4.60 -6.91
CA ALA A 744 0.11 5.53 -5.82
C ALA A 744 0.85 6.87 -5.97
N GLY A 745 1.99 6.89 -6.69
CA GLY A 745 2.89 8.02 -6.79
C GLY A 745 3.84 8.15 -5.60
N LEU A 746 4.08 7.08 -4.87
CA LEU A 746 4.98 7.05 -3.71
C LEU A 746 6.42 7.38 -4.10
N LEU A 747 6.90 6.82 -5.22
CA LEU A 747 8.27 7.00 -5.68
C LEU A 747 8.59 8.47 -5.98
N GLU A 748 7.60 9.26 -6.41
CA GLU A 748 7.79 10.69 -6.68
C GLU A 748 7.45 11.60 -5.48
N LYS A 749 6.42 11.26 -4.69
CA LYS A 749 5.82 12.16 -3.70
C LYS A 749 6.15 11.85 -2.25
N MET A 750 6.59 10.64 -1.95
CA MET A 750 6.95 10.28 -0.58
C MET A 750 8.11 11.14 -0.06
N ASP A 751 8.01 11.56 1.18
CA ASP A 751 9.15 12.17 1.90
C ASP A 751 10.15 11.06 2.26
N TRP A 752 11.02 10.75 1.30
CA TRP A 752 12.01 9.69 1.45
C TRP A 752 13.03 9.98 2.55
N GLN A 753 13.30 11.25 2.87
CA GLN A 753 14.15 11.60 4.00
C GLN A 753 13.50 11.17 5.31
N LYS A 754 12.20 11.45 5.48
CA LYS A 754 11.45 11.00 6.65
C LYS A 754 11.35 9.47 6.73
N VAL A 755 11.26 8.78 5.60
CA VAL A 755 11.32 7.30 5.55
C VAL A 755 12.69 6.81 6.04
N ARG A 756 13.77 7.41 5.56
CA ARG A 756 15.15 7.11 5.96
C ARG A 756 15.36 7.25 7.46
N ASP A 757 14.93 8.37 8.04
CA ASP A 757 15.01 8.62 9.49
C ASP A 757 14.16 7.62 10.29
N SER A 758 12.99 7.27 9.77
CA SER A 758 12.11 6.25 10.37
C SER A 758 12.75 4.87 10.36
N ILE A 759 13.45 4.47 9.31
CA ILE A 759 14.20 3.20 9.26
C ILE A 759 15.27 3.14 10.35
N GLN A 760 16.01 4.23 10.56
CA GLN A 760 17.07 4.28 11.58
C GLN A 760 16.51 4.09 12.99
N SER A 761 15.37 4.72 13.30
CA SER A 761 14.70 4.64 14.59
C SER A 761 13.81 3.41 14.77
N PHE A 762 13.56 2.64 13.71
CA PHE A 762 12.67 1.50 13.70
C PHE A 762 13.14 0.38 14.64
N LYS A 763 12.21 -0.11 15.46
CA LYS A 763 12.43 -1.27 16.35
C LYS A 763 11.61 -2.45 15.83
N PRO A 764 12.24 -3.45 15.22
CA PRO A 764 11.55 -4.63 14.73
C PRO A 764 10.99 -5.48 15.87
N ASP A 765 9.85 -6.08 15.62
CA ASP A 765 9.14 -6.98 16.52
C ASP A 765 8.81 -8.32 15.81
N GLU A 766 8.02 -9.18 16.46
CA GLU A 766 7.58 -10.45 15.89
C GLU A 766 6.74 -10.29 14.62
N ILE A 767 5.98 -9.20 14.54
CA ILE A 767 5.17 -8.86 13.36
C ILE A 767 6.07 -8.47 12.19
N SER A 768 7.18 -7.77 12.46
CA SER A 768 8.16 -7.40 11.42
C SER A 768 8.77 -8.62 10.73
N GLU A 769 9.06 -9.67 11.49
CA GLU A 769 9.58 -10.93 10.94
C GLU A 769 8.55 -11.63 10.05
N ILE A 770 7.30 -11.70 10.51
CA ILE A 770 6.20 -12.28 9.72
C ILE A 770 5.99 -11.51 8.42
N MET A 771 6.06 -10.17 8.48
CA MET A 771 5.97 -9.32 7.29
C MET A 771 7.13 -9.57 6.33
N LEU A 772 8.34 -9.75 6.83
CA LEU A 772 9.50 -10.07 5.99
C LEU A 772 9.24 -11.35 5.17
N MET A 773 8.72 -12.38 5.81
CA MET A 773 8.34 -13.62 5.14
C MET A 773 7.21 -13.40 4.11
N GLN A 774 6.22 -12.55 4.42
CA GLN A 774 5.12 -12.26 3.49
C GLN A 774 5.56 -11.47 2.27
N ILE A 775 6.50 -10.55 2.43
CA ILE A 775 7.00 -9.69 1.36
C ILE A 775 7.92 -10.48 0.44
N ASP A 776 8.87 -11.20 1.04
CA ASP A 776 9.93 -11.89 0.31
C ASP A 776 10.47 -13.08 1.12
N ASP A 777 9.96 -14.25 0.82
CA ASP A 777 10.29 -15.49 1.51
C ASP A 777 11.77 -15.88 1.37
N GLN A 778 12.37 -15.59 0.21
CA GLN A 778 13.80 -15.79 0.02
C GLN A 778 14.63 -14.82 0.87
N ALA A 779 14.25 -13.54 0.92
CA ALA A 779 14.93 -12.56 1.77
C ALA A 779 14.81 -12.94 3.26
N HIS A 780 13.66 -13.48 3.69
CA HIS A 780 13.46 -14.00 5.05
C HIS A 780 14.40 -15.18 5.35
N PHE A 781 14.48 -16.14 4.43
CA PHE A 781 15.39 -17.30 4.58
C PHE A 781 16.85 -16.84 4.68
N GLU A 782 17.30 -15.97 3.78
CA GLU A 782 18.66 -15.42 3.76
C GLU A 782 18.97 -14.60 5.02
N PHE A 783 18.00 -13.81 5.50
CA PHE A 783 18.10 -13.02 6.72
C PHE A 783 18.33 -13.90 7.97
N ILE A 784 17.51 -14.95 8.16
CA ILE A 784 17.67 -15.87 9.28
C ILE A 784 18.97 -16.65 9.17
N SER A 785 19.31 -17.16 7.99
CA SER A 785 20.54 -17.90 7.72
C SER A 785 21.80 -17.07 7.99
N ALA A 786 21.72 -15.75 7.84
CA ALA A 786 22.78 -14.80 8.17
C ALA A 786 22.78 -14.32 9.65
N GLY A 787 22.02 -15.00 10.53
CA GLY A 787 21.98 -14.69 11.96
C GLY A 787 20.99 -13.60 12.37
N ALA A 788 19.98 -13.29 11.55
CA ALA A 788 18.87 -12.37 11.83
C ALA A 788 19.31 -10.94 12.29
N ASN A 789 20.30 -10.39 11.62
CA ASN A 789 20.90 -9.08 11.98
C ASN A 789 20.05 -7.90 11.49
N TRP A 790 19.12 -7.44 12.31
CA TRP A 790 18.24 -6.31 12.00
C TRP A 790 18.98 -4.99 11.79
N ASP A 791 20.09 -4.74 12.50
CA ASP A 791 20.82 -3.49 12.33
C ASP A 791 21.54 -3.42 10.98
N LEU A 792 22.03 -4.55 10.50
CA LEU A 792 22.57 -4.63 9.14
C LEU A 792 21.47 -4.49 8.10
N ALA A 793 20.34 -5.15 8.30
CA ALA A 793 19.17 -5.05 7.42
C ALA A 793 18.65 -3.61 7.31
N LYS A 794 18.55 -2.86 8.43
CA LYS A 794 18.19 -1.43 8.43
C LYS A 794 19.21 -0.57 7.67
N ARG A 795 20.51 -0.85 7.80
CA ARG A 795 21.53 -0.11 7.02
C ARG A 795 21.34 -0.29 5.52
N TYR A 796 21.02 -1.50 5.08
CA TYR A 796 20.74 -1.76 3.67
C TYR A 796 19.38 -1.22 3.22
N ALA A 797 18.40 -1.11 4.11
CA ALA A 797 17.14 -0.41 3.84
C ALA A 797 17.37 1.10 3.62
N VAL A 798 18.20 1.73 4.43
CA VAL A 798 18.65 3.12 4.21
C VAL A 798 19.36 3.24 2.86
N ARG A 799 20.25 2.31 2.52
CA ARG A 799 20.96 2.31 1.24
C ARG A 799 20.01 2.16 0.04
N ALA A 800 18.98 1.34 0.17
CA ALA A 800 17.92 1.23 -0.85
C ALA A 800 17.18 2.57 -1.03
N VAL A 801 16.86 3.27 0.06
CA VAL A 801 16.26 4.62 0.00
C VAL A 801 17.22 5.61 -0.66
N ASP A 802 18.51 5.56 -0.34
CA ASP A 802 19.51 6.44 -0.98
C ASP A 802 19.54 6.24 -2.50
N TYR A 803 19.46 5.00 -3.01
CA TYR A 803 19.33 4.72 -4.44
C TYR A 803 18.04 5.31 -5.02
N ILE A 804 16.89 5.16 -4.36
CA ILE A 804 15.61 5.73 -4.81
C ILE A 804 15.69 7.26 -4.86
N MET A 805 16.29 7.88 -3.86
CA MET A 805 16.45 9.34 -3.80
C MET A 805 17.35 9.85 -4.92
N ALA A 806 18.40 9.11 -5.29
CA ALA A 806 19.29 9.46 -6.38
C ALA A 806 18.59 9.49 -7.75
N GLU A 807 17.60 8.64 -7.96
CA GLU A 807 16.81 8.59 -9.19
C GLU A 807 15.60 9.55 -9.20
N ARG A 808 15.27 10.13 -8.05
CA ARG A 808 14.19 11.11 -7.97
C ARG A 808 14.51 12.33 -8.82
N ARG A 809 13.58 12.72 -9.66
CA ARG A 809 13.76 13.86 -10.57
C ARG A 809 12.82 14.99 -10.21
N ILE A 810 13.33 16.20 -10.31
CA ILE A 810 12.57 17.43 -10.12
C ILE A 810 12.57 18.25 -11.42
N PRO A 811 11.43 18.88 -11.80
CA PRO A 811 11.43 19.79 -12.93
C PRO A 811 12.21 21.06 -12.56
N MET A 812 13.05 21.53 -13.47
CA MET A 812 13.82 22.75 -13.30
C MET A 812 13.79 23.57 -14.58
N GLU A 813 13.67 24.89 -14.43
CA GLU A 813 13.74 25.83 -15.52
C GLU A 813 14.84 26.86 -15.26
N ILE A 814 15.78 26.97 -16.18
CA ILE A 814 16.82 28.01 -16.14
C ILE A 814 16.84 28.72 -17.51
N SER A 815 16.67 30.05 -17.52
CA SER A 815 16.66 30.88 -18.73
C SER A 815 15.74 30.36 -19.84
N GLY A 816 14.55 29.82 -19.48
CA GLY A 816 13.56 29.30 -20.43
C GLY A 816 13.82 27.88 -20.89
N ILE A 817 14.93 27.26 -20.47
CA ILE A 817 15.22 25.84 -20.75
C ILE A 817 14.62 25.01 -19.62
N LYS A 818 13.63 24.16 -19.96
CA LYS A 818 12.96 23.26 -19.02
C LYS A 818 13.48 21.84 -19.15
N ILE A 819 14.08 21.31 -18.10
CA ILE A 819 14.50 19.92 -18.02
C ILE A 819 14.18 19.31 -16.66
N SER A 820 14.11 17.99 -16.61
CA SER A 820 13.98 17.25 -15.35
C SER A 820 15.37 16.81 -14.90
N ILE A 821 15.78 17.22 -13.72
CA ILE A 821 17.08 16.87 -13.11
C ILE A 821 16.89 15.87 -11.96
N PRO A 822 17.92 15.05 -11.62
CA PRO A 822 17.88 14.30 -10.37
C PRO A 822 17.67 15.24 -9.18
N ALA A 823 16.87 14.82 -8.20
CA ALA A 823 16.77 15.59 -6.95
C ALA A 823 18.12 15.57 -6.23
N PRO A 824 18.55 16.68 -5.59
CA PRO A 824 19.73 16.67 -4.76
C PRO A 824 19.70 15.53 -3.73
N SER A 825 20.78 14.76 -3.67
CA SER A 825 20.89 13.61 -2.75
C SER A 825 22.37 13.25 -2.53
N ARG A 826 22.69 12.79 -1.31
CA ARG A 826 24.01 12.30 -0.95
C ARG A 826 24.45 11.07 -1.79
N ALA A 827 23.49 10.30 -2.28
CA ALA A 827 23.74 9.15 -3.16
C ALA A 827 24.42 9.53 -4.49
N LEU A 828 24.27 10.76 -4.96
CA LEU A 828 24.93 11.27 -6.17
C LEU A 828 26.45 11.47 -6.00
N LYS A 829 26.97 11.36 -4.77
CA LYS A 829 28.38 11.52 -4.41
C LYS A 829 28.99 12.82 -4.93
N LEU A 830 28.22 13.90 -4.86
CA LEU A 830 28.64 15.25 -5.20
C LEU A 830 28.68 16.09 -3.92
N LEU A 831 29.69 16.94 -3.78
CA LEU A 831 29.84 17.89 -2.71
C LEU A 831 30.04 19.28 -3.32
N SER A 832 28.99 20.09 -3.36
CA SER A 832 29.19 21.47 -3.81
C SER A 832 29.86 22.28 -2.71
N MET A 833 30.77 23.15 -3.11
CA MET A 833 31.58 23.99 -2.23
C MET A 833 31.68 25.40 -2.78
N ASP A 834 31.58 26.36 -1.88
CA ASP A 834 31.83 27.76 -2.17
C ASP A 834 32.39 28.51 -0.96
N THR A 835 33.03 29.65 -1.20
CA THR A 835 33.72 30.46 -0.18
C THR A 835 33.33 31.93 -0.29
N SER A 836 33.60 32.66 0.78
CA SER A 836 33.51 34.12 0.78
C SER A 836 34.56 34.69 1.74
N LEU A 837 35.47 35.48 1.21
CA LEU A 837 36.51 36.17 1.99
C LEU A 837 36.08 37.59 2.28
N ILE A 838 36.13 37.96 3.55
CA ILE A 838 35.93 39.35 4.03
C ILE A 838 37.25 39.84 4.61
N GLU A 839 37.77 40.94 4.05
CA GLU A 839 39.04 41.52 4.46
C GLU A 839 38.81 42.87 5.16
N PHE A 840 39.42 42.98 6.34
CA PHE A 840 39.58 44.23 7.06
C PHE A 840 41.09 44.50 7.17
N GLU A 841 41.54 45.72 7.50
CA GLU A 841 42.95 46.12 7.53
C GLU A 841 43.87 45.07 8.15
N ASP A 842 43.49 44.50 9.32
CA ASP A 842 44.33 43.57 10.06
C ASP A 842 43.70 42.18 10.26
N VAL A 843 42.45 41.96 9.77
CA VAL A 843 41.69 40.73 10.00
C VAL A 843 41.15 40.24 8.69
N LYS A 844 41.33 38.94 8.43
CA LYS A 844 40.73 38.22 7.29
C LYS A 844 39.82 37.14 7.78
N ILE A 845 38.56 37.15 7.31
CA ILE A 845 37.53 36.19 7.71
C ILE A 845 37.12 35.42 6.45
N LEU A 846 37.37 34.12 6.46
CA LEU A 846 36.97 33.21 5.42
C LEU A 846 35.76 32.42 5.90
N TYR A 847 34.70 32.44 5.14
CA TYR A 847 33.56 31.54 5.28
C TYR A 847 33.66 30.47 4.21
N VAL A 848 33.40 29.22 4.59
CA VAL A 848 33.36 28.06 3.71
C VAL A 848 32.07 27.34 3.93
N SER A 849 31.31 27.09 2.86
CA SER A 849 30.11 26.26 2.92
C SER A 849 30.21 25.12 1.94
N ILE A 850 29.69 23.98 2.37
CA ILE A 850 29.58 22.74 1.57
C ILE A 850 28.16 22.21 1.64
N PHE A 851 27.71 21.54 0.56
CA PHE A 851 26.42 20.87 0.49
C PHE A 851 26.58 19.52 -0.21
N ASP A 852 26.17 18.45 0.46
CA ASP A 852 26.31 17.07 -0.03
C ASP A 852 25.06 16.54 -0.74
N GLY A 853 24.07 17.39 -0.98
CA GLY A 853 22.76 17.03 -1.52
C GLY A 853 21.66 16.91 -0.47
N GLU A 854 22.01 16.84 0.81
CA GLU A 854 21.07 16.73 1.93
C GLU A 854 21.33 17.76 3.03
N LYS A 855 22.61 17.90 3.45
CA LYS A 855 23.00 18.74 4.55
C LYS A 855 23.97 19.83 4.09
N VAL A 856 23.71 21.06 4.54
CA VAL A 856 24.67 22.17 4.42
C VAL A 856 25.50 22.28 5.69
N ILE A 857 26.81 22.38 5.54
CA ILE A 857 27.76 22.64 6.62
C ILE A 857 28.52 23.90 6.26
N SER A 858 28.58 24.83 7.21
CA SER A 858 29.28 26.11 7.03
C SER A 858 30.25 26.34 8.16
N GLY A 859 31.48 26.66 7.82
CA GLY A 859 32.55 26.98 8.77
C GLY A 859 33.11 28.35 8.57
N ARG A 860 33.77 28.87 9.63
CA ARG A 860 34.41 30.18 9.65
C ARG A 860 35.89 30.04 10.09
N PHE A 861 36.78 30.75 9.40
CA PHE A 861 38.20 30.82 9.71
C PHE A 861 38.57 32.29 9.85
N VAL A 862 39.27 32.66 10.90
CA VAL A 862 39.66 34.04 11.19
C VAL A 862 41.17 34.14 11.37
N ARG A 863 41.82 34.99 10.60
CA ARG A 863 43.23 35.31 10.70
C ARG A 863 43.42 36.78 11.07
N GLU A 864 44.07 37.01 12.18
CA GLU A 864 44.50 38.35 12.65
C GLU A 864 45.97 38.48 12.37
N LEU A 865 46.36 39.48 11.55
CA LEU A 865 47.74 39.70 11.09
C LEU A 865 48.38 38.41 10.49
N VAL A 866 49.11 37.67 11.30
CA VAL A 866 49.80 36.42 10.89
C VAL A 866 49.24 35.19 11.57
N GLU A 867 48.44 35.34 12.64
CA GLU A 867 47.95 34.25 13.47
C GLU A 867 46.52 33.80 13.12
N LEU A 868 46.30 32.49 13.00
CA LEU A 868 44.98 31.93 12.82
C LEU A 868 44.29 31.84 14.18
N VAL A 869 43.36 32.73 14.44
CA VAL A 869 42.69 32.91 15.74
C VAL A 869 41.49 31.99 15.88
N GLU A 870 40.83 31.65 14.77
CA GLU A 870 39.66 30.78 14.71
C GLU A 870 39.74 29.86 13.50
N SER A 871 39.48 28.54 13.70
CA SER A 871 39.45 27.52 12.66
C SER A 871 38.34 26.55 12.93
N ASP A 872 37.39 26.48 12.03
CA ASP A 872 36.29 25.51 12.08
C ASP A 872 36.69 24.20 11.40
N GLU A 873 37.30 23.31 12.19
CA GLU A 873 37.78 22.02 11.69
C GLU A 873 36.67 21.03 11.31
N GLU A 874 35.42 21.28 11.66
CA GLU A 874 34.31 20.40 11.32
C GLU A 874 34.11 20.36 9.80
N VAL A 875 34.16 21.51 9.14
CA VAL A 875 34.06 21.59 7.68
C VAL A 875 35.22 20.87 7.00
N VAL A 876 36.44 21.05 7.49
CA VAL A 876 37.64 20.40 6.94
C VAL A 876 37.52 18.85 7.03
N ARG A 877 37.10 18.38 8.22
CA ARG A 877 36.88 16.95 8.45
C ARG A 877 35.80 16.36 7.54
N GLU A 878 34.73 17.11 7.32
CA GLU A 878 33.63 16.62 6.46
C GLU A 878 34.03 16.62 4.99
N ILE A 879 34.78 17.60 4.50
CA ILE A 879 35.38 17.57 3.17
C ILE A 879 36.25 16.32 3.01
N GLN A 880 37.15 16.07 3.98
CA GLN A 880 38.03 14.90 3.92
C GLN A 880 37.25 13.59 3.92
N ARG A 881 36.27 13.43 4.82
CA ARG A 881 35.40 12.23 4.88
C ARG A 881 34.63 12.00 3.57
N SER A 882 34.13 13.08 2.98
CA SER A 882 33.41 13.01 1.71
C SER A 882 34.32 12.55 0.60
N LEU A 883 35.53 13.10 0.53
CA LEU A 883 36.54 12.67 -0.46
C LEU A 883 36.95 11.20 -0.28
N ASP A 884 37.16 10.76 0.97
CA ASP A 884 37.48 9.37 1.30
C ASP A 884 36.32 8.42 0.95
N SER A 885 35.08 8.92 0.98
CA SER A 885 33.87 8.20 0.57
C SER A 885 33.59 8.23 -0.94
N GLY A 886 34.50 8.80 -1.74
CA GLY A 886 34.44 8.85 -3.21
C GLY A 886 33.59 9.99 -3.77
N PHE A 887 33.28 11.02 -2.99
CA PHE A 887 32.62 12.23 -3.48
C PHE A 887 33.54 13.03 -4.41
N LYS A 888 32.92 13.73 -5.38
CA LYS A 888 33.59 14.75 -6.20
C LYS A 888 33.16 16.12 -5.72
N ILE A 889 34.10 17.04 -5.64
CA ILE A 889 33.82 18.43 -5.30
C ILE A 889 33.29 19.13 -6.55
N LEU A 890 32.19 19.83 -6.40
CA LEU A 890 31.51 20.62 -7.42
C LEU A 890 31.64 22.10 -7.05
N THR A 891 32.25 22.88 -7.90
CA THR A 891 32.46 24.31 -7.66
C THR A 891 32.02 25.13 -8.89
N TYR A 892 31.72 26.41 -8.71
CA TYR A 892 31.50 27.30 -9.83
C TYR A 892 32.85 27.72 -10.45
N ASP A 893 33.78 28.24 -9.65
CA ASP A 893 35.11 28.69 -10.02
C ASP A 893 36.09 28.21 -8.95
N PHE A 894 36.90 27.23 -9.27
CA PHE A 894 37.82 26.60 -8.34
C PHE A 894 39.05 27.48 -8.03
N ASP A 895 39.53 28.23 -8.99
CA ASP A 895 40.66 29.12 -8.80
C ASP A 895 40.31 30.26 -7.86
N SER A 896 39.15 30.84 -7.94
CA SER A 896 38.62 31.84 -7.01
C SER A 896 38.59 31.31 -5.57
N ILE A 897 38.11 30.08 -5.35
CA ILE A 897 38.12 29.45 -4.03
C ILE A 897 39.50 29.28 -3.47
N ILE A 898 40.47 28.87 -4.27
CA ILE A 898 41.88 28.71 -3.84
C ILE A 898 42.46 30.07 -3.46
N GLU A 899 42.23 31.13 -4.24
CA GLU A 899 42.71 32.49 -3.94
C GLU A 899 42.11 33.03 -2.64
N GLU A 900 40.81 32.78 -2.38
CA GLU A 900 40.17 33.22 -1.12
C GLU A 900 40.67 32.45 0.11
N ILE A 901 40.98 31.16 -0.01
CA ILE A 901 41.49 30.33 1.07
C ILE A 901 42.93 30.67 1.44
N ARG A 902 43.76 30.94 0.42
CA ARG A 902 45.21 31.15 0.55
C ARG A 902 45.61 32.12 1.66
N PRO A 903 45.00 33.32 1.79
CA PRO A 903 45.44 34.31 2.79
C PRO A 903 45.00 33.98 4.22
N VAL A 904 44.15 32.95 4.43
CA VAL A 904 43.57 32.67 5.74
C VAL A 904 43.97 31.31 6.30
N SER A 905 43.79 30.21 5.56
CA SER A 905 44.03 28.84 6.05
C SER A 905 45.01 28.08 5.19
N THR A 906 46.23 27.87 5.72
CA THR A 906 47.30 27.16 5.01
C THR A 906 46.99 25.68 4.85
N SER A 907 46.36 25.02 5.82
CA SER A 907 45.99 23.60 5.76
C SER A 907 44.92 23.34 4.72
N LEU A 908 43.83 24.11 4.71
CA LEU A 908 42.79 24.03 3.73
C LEU A 908 43.29 24.37 2.32
N TYR A 909 44.18 25.35 2.20
CA TYR A 909 44.81 25.73 0.93
C TYR A 909 45.58 24.56 0.30
N TYR A 910 46.49 23.90 1.05
CA TYR A 910 47.22 22.75 0.51
C TYR A 910 46.34 21.54 0.22
N MET A 911 45.30 21.31 1.01
CA MET A 911 44.32 20.26 0.74
C MET A 911 43.63 20.50 -0.58
N MET A 912 43.10 21.71 -0.82
CA MET A 912 42.43 22.08 -2.06
C MET A 912 43.39 22.08 -3.26
N LEU A 913 44.61 22.60 -3.07
CA LEU A 913 45.63 22.59 -4.11
C LEU A 913 46.01 21.16 -4.56
N GLY A 914 46.05 20.20 -3.63
CA GLY A 914 46.30 18.79 -3.92
C GLY A 914 45.18 18.12 -4.72
N LEU A 915 44.01 18.71 -4.77
CA LEU A 915 42.90 18.21 -5.59
C LEU A 915 42.93 18.72 -7.04
N ARG A 916 43.75 19.76 -7.32
CA ARG A 916 43.91 20.33 -8.68
C ARG A 916 44.43 19.26 -9.63
N GLY A 917 43.74 19.00 -10.71
CA GLY A 917 44.15 17.98 -11.70
C GLY A 917 43.94 16.52 -11.28
N SER A 918 43.40 16.27 -10.08
CA SER A 918 43.15 14.90 -9.60
C SER A 918 41.92 14.22 -10.23
N GLY A 919 41.11 14.97 -11.01
CA GLY A 919 39.83 14.51 -11.51
C GLY A 919 38.70 14.44 -10.43
N ARG A 920 38.99 14.88 -9.19
CA ARG A 920 38.04 14.92 -8.07
C ARG A 920 37.30 16.24 -7.92
N VAL A 921 37.66 17.24 -8.73
CA VAL A 921 36.98 18.55 -8.77
C VAL A 921 36.33 18.72 -10.13
N GLU A 922 35.10 19.16 -10.14
CA GLU A 922 34.31 19.49 -11.32
C GLU A 922 33.96 20.99 -11.24
N GLU A 923 34.42 21.76 -12.21
CA GLU A 923 34.20 23.20 -12.32
C GLU A 923 33.10 23.49 -13.32
N LEU A 924 32.17 24.37 -12.97
CA LEU A 924 30.98 24.65 -13.77
C LEU A 924 31.07 25.91 -14.63
N ARG A 925 32.00 26.83 -14.39
CA ARG A 925 32.04 28.14 -15.02
C ARG A 925 32.08 28.07 -16.54
N GLU A 926 33.04 27.34 -17.12
CA GLU A 926 33.17 27.24 -18.58
C GLU A 926 31.97 26.52 -19.23
N LYS A 927 31.40 25.54 -18.55
CA LYS A 927 30.20 24.84 -18.99
C LYS A 927 28.97 25.76 -18.95
N ALA A 928 28.81 26.54 -17.88
CA ALA A 928 27.75 27.51 -17.74
C ALA A 928 27.88 28.64 -18.78
N LYS A 929 29.12 29.10 -19.06
CA LYS A 929 29.40 30.09 -20.09
C LYS A 929 28.94 29.66 -21.47
N GLY A 930 29.16 28.38 -21.81
CA GLY A 930 28.72 27.82 -23.08
C GLY A 930 27.21 27.77 -23.26
N ILE A 931 26.45 27.70 -22.15
CA ILE A 931 24.99 27.58 -22.17
C ILE A 931 24.31 28.94 -21.94
N PHE A 932 24.78 29.73 -20.98
CA PHE A 932 24.09 30.92 -20.45
C PHE A 932 24.83 32.23 -20.69
N GLY A 933 26.00 32.26 -21.31
CA GLY A 933 26.71 33.47 -21.61
C GLY A 933 27.50 34.10 -20.45
N ASP A 934 28.28 33.32 -19.72
CA ASP A 934 29.15 33.74 -18.58
C ASP A 934 28.37 34.39 -17.39
N PRO A 935 27.37 33.70 -16.81
CA PRO A 935 26.62 34.18 -15.66
C PRO A 935 27.51 34.21 -14.41
N THR A 936 27.34 35.22 -13.57
CA THR A 936 27.94 35.19 -12.23
C THR A 936 27.18 34.22 -11.30
N PRO A 937 27.78 33.79 -10.19
CA PRO A 937 27.07 32.96 -9.19
C PRO A 937 25.77 33.63 -8.71
N GLN A 938 25.72 34.94 -8.64
CA GLN A 938 24.53 35.72 -8.30
C GLN A 938 23.42 35.61 -9.36
N ASP A 939 23.81 35.66 -10.64
CA ASP A 939 22.88 35.52 -11.75
C ASP A 939 22.27 34.11 -11.75
N ILE A 940 23.04 33.09 -11.39
CA ILE A 940 22.56 31.71 -11.24
C ILE A 940 21.54 31.62 -10.12
N LEU A 941 21.79 32.24 -8.95
CA LEU A 941 20.82 32.29 -7.86
C LEU A 941 19.48 32.93 -8.30
N ARG A 942 19.56 34.03 -9.05
CA ARG A 942 18.35 34.67 -9.60
C ARG A 942 17.62 33.82 -10.60
N MET A 943 18.35 33.17 -11.51
CA MET A 943 17.78 32.25 -12.51
C MET A 943 17.06 31.07 -11.87
N LEU A 944 17.52 30.61 -10.71
CA LEU A 944 16.92 29.51 -9.96
C LEU A 944 15.80 29.96 -9.03
N GLY A 945 15.61 31.28 -8.85
CA GLY A 945 14.61 31.83 -7.91
C GLY A 945 14.97 31.58 -6.43
N ASP A 946 16.22 31.22 -6.14
CA ASP A 946 16.70 30.88 -4.80
C ASP A 946 17.32 32.10 -4.07
N GLU A 947 17.30 33.30 -4.68
CA GLU A 947 17.90 34.52 -4.12
C GLU A 947 17.05 35.05 -2.95
N LYS A 948 17.47 34.75 -1.73
CA LYS A 948 16.84 35.22 -0.49
C LYS A 948 17.62 36.35 0.18
N VAL A 949 18.92 36.44 -0.07
CA VAL A 949 19.83 37.45 0.48
C VAL A 949 20.74 37.97 -0.61
N HIS A 950 20.71 39.28 -0.86
CA HIS A 950 21.61 39.90 -1.81
C HIS A 950 22.99 40.16 -1.22
N LEU A 951 24.05 39.78 -1.90
CA LEU A 951 25.41 40.08 -1.49
C LEU A 951 25.65 41.58 -1.31
N LYS A 952 24.98 42.42 -2.16
CA LYS A 952 25.01 43.87 -2.01
C LYS A 952 24.46 44.37 -0.70
N ASP A 953 23.45 43.74 -0.13
CA ASP A 953 22.86 44.12 1.15
C ASP A 953 23.82 43.75 2.30
N VAL A 954 24.50 42.62 2.18
CA VAL A 954 25.52 42.20 3.11
C VAL A 954 26.72 43.16 3.07
N ILE A 955 27.20 43.56 1.86
CA ILE A 955 28.32 44.51 1.66
C ILE A 955 27.93 45.93 2.08
N SER A 956 26.71 46.38 1.80
CA SER A 956 26.23 47.70 2.18
C SER A 956 26.10 47.85 3.70
N GLU A 957 25.68 46.77 4.39
CA GLU A 957 25.67 46.73 5.86
C GLU A 957 27.09 46.71 6.46
N ILE A 958 28.04 46.04 5.80
CA ILE A 958 29.46 46.12 6.14
C ILE A 958 29.96 47.54 5.99
N GLY A 959 29.70 48.22 4.86
CA GLY A 959 30.09 49.58 4.56
C GLY A 959 29.46 50.62 5.50
N SER A 960 28.19 50.47 5.88
CA SER A 960 27.53 51.30 6.87
C SER A 960 28.07 51.14 8.29
N SER A 961 28.64 50.01 8.58
CA SER A 961 29.30 49.68 9.86
C SER A 961 30.76 50.07 9.94
N ASP A 962 31.34 50.59 8.85
CA ASP A 962 32.72 51.05 8.76
C ASP A 962 33.01 52.19 9.78
N ARG A 963 31.99 52.91 10.21
CA ARG A 963 32.08 53.83 11.38
C ARG A 963 32.35 53.11 12.70
N MET A 964 31.90 51.93 12.89
CA MET A 964 32.16 51.15 14.09
C MET A 964 33.52 50.45 14.05
N LEU A 965 34.04 50.10 12.88
CA LEU A 965 35.36 49.48 12.69
C LEU A 965 36.52 50.45 12.91
N LYS A 966 36.35 51.75 12.75
CA LYS A 966 37.34 52.82 13.06
C LYS A 966 37.55 53.04 14.55
N MET A 967 36.80 52.35 15.43
CA MET A 967 37.03 52.42 16.89
C MET A 967 37.99 51.31 17.30
N LYS A 968 39.26 51.62 17.47
CA LYS A 968 40.35 50.73 17.91
C LYS A 968 40.03 49.96 19.20
N GLY A 969 40.13 48.60 19.11
CA GLY A 969 40.10 47.72 20.26
C GLY A 969 39.82 46.26 19.88
N SER A 970 40.69 45.37 20.24
CA SER A 970 40.81 43.95 19.89
C SER A 970 39.65 42.97 20.22
N GLY A 971 38.51 43.45 20.62
CA GLY A 971 37.32 42.58 20.89
C GLY A 971 36.05 42.99 20.13
N ARG A 972 36.06 44.10 19.44
CA ARG A 972 34.80 44.66 18.82
C ARG A 972 34.44 44.03 17.47
N TRP A 973 35.41 43.49 16.74
CA TRP A 973 35.15 42.74 15.52
C TRP A 973 34.34 41.44 15.80
N ARG A 974 34.52 40.84 17.00
CA ARG A 974 33.75 39.63 17.38
C ARG A 974 32.24 39.89 17.51
N SER A 975 31.85 41.02 18.08
CA SER A 975 30.44 41.42 18.14
C SER A 975 29.87 41.74 16.76
N PHE A 976 30.69 42.34 15.92
CA PHE A 976 30.30 42.68 14.53
C PHE A 976 30.21 41.45 13.64
N THR A 977 31.17 40.52 13.75
CA THR A 977 31.17 39.27 12.99
C THR A 977 29.99 38.36 13.35
N ASN A 978 29.59 38.34 14.64
CA ASN A 978 28.39 37.57 15.03
C ASN A 978 27.11 38.08 14.37
N PHE A 979 27.00 39.38 14.13
CA PHE A 979 25.88 39.96 13.43
C PHE A 979 25.88 39.62 11.92
N LEU A 980 27.08 39.61 11.30
CA LEU A 980 27.23 39.26 9.89
C LEU A 980 27.23 37.75 9.64
N ASP A 981 27.68 36.98 10.60
CA ASP A 981 27.92 35.54 10.50
C ASP A 981 26.68 34.81 9.94
N GLU A 982 25.52 35.07 10.51
CA GLU A 982 24.26 34.43 10.06
C GLU A 982 23.92 34.81 8.63
N LYS A 983 24.12 36.06 8.22
CA LYS A 983 23.79 36.54 6.87
C LYS A 983 24.72 35.96 5.83
N VAL A 984 26.05 35.95 6.11
CA VAL A 984 27.02 35.38 5.17
C VAL A 984 26.85 33.88 5.03
N ARG A 985 26.62 33.18 6.14
CA ARG A 985 26.35 31.73 6.13
C ARG A 985 25.12 31.43 5.31
N ARG A 986 24.00 32.14 5.49
CA ARG A 986 22.76 31.95 4.75
C ARG A 986 22.95 32.22 3.25
N TYR A 987 23.67 33.28 2.90
CA TYR A 987 24.01 33.58 1.50
C TYR A 987 24.83 32.43 0.87
N LEU A 988 25.87 31.93 1.55
CA LEU A 988 26.68 30.82 1.06
C LEU A 988 25.91 29.50 1.01
N GLN A 989 24.97 29.27 1.93
CA GLN A 989 24.10 28.11 1.90
C GLN A 989 23.21 28.09 0.64
N ASP A 990 22.65 29.23 0.29
CA ASP A 990 21.88 29.38 -0.95
C ASP A 990 22.78 29.17 -2.18
N ARG A 991 24.02 29.70 -2.16
CA ARG A 991 24.98 29.52 -3.27
C ARG A 991 25.40 28.08 -3.47
N VAL A 992 25.78 27.33 -2.45
CA VAL A 992 26.22 25.94 -2.60
C VAL A 992 25.05 25.03 -3.06
N SER A 993 23.82 25.29 -2.60
CA SER A 993 22.62 24.61 -3.09
C SER A 993 22.38 24.89 -4.58
N SER A 994 22.56 26.15 -5.02
CA SER A 994 22.37 26.54 -6.41
C SER A 994 23.48 25.99 -7.32
N ILE A 995 24.72 25.98 -6.87
CA ILE A 995 25.84 25.33 -7.57
C ILE A 995 25.57 23.84 -7.76
N TYR A 996 25.05 23.17 -6.75
CA TYR A 996 24.69 21.76 -6.83
C TYR A 996 23.61 21.51 -7.91
N LYS A 997 22.51 22.25 -7.87
CA LYS A 997 21.42 22.19 -8.84
C LYS A 997 21.89 22.51 -10.26
N LEU A 998 22.72 23.55 -10.42
CA LEU A 998 23.31 23.91 -11.72
C LEU A 998 24.16 22.79 -12.29
N GLY A 999 24.99 22.16 -11.47
CA GLY A 999 25.81 21.02 -11.89
C GLY A 999 24.98 19.84 -12.39
N LEU A 1000 23.86 19.53 -11.69
CA LEU A 1000 22.92 18.52 -12.15
C LEU A 1000 22.23 18.92 -13.46
N PHE A 1001 21.84 20.19 -13.60
CA PHE A 1001 21.22 20.72 -14.81
C PHE A 1001 22.14 20.61 -16.01
N ILE A 1002 23.39 21.02 -15.89
CA ILE A 1002 24.38 20.93 -16.95
C ILE A 1002 24.63 19.47 -17.35
N LYS A 1003 24.78 18.57 -16.40
CA LYS A 1003 24.95 17.12 -16.66
C LYS A 1003 23.77 16.52 -17.44
N GLU A 1004 22.55 16.90 -17.15
CA GLU A 1004 21.39 16.41 -17.88
C GLU A 1004 21.29 17.01 -19.28
N MET A 1005 21.70 18.27 -19.46
CA MET A 1005 21.82 18.89 -20.77
C MET A 1005 22.84 18.15 -21.65
N GLU A 1006 24.01 17.81 -21.11
CA GLU A 1006 25.06 17.05 -21.80
C GLU A 1006 24.55 15.67 -22.25
N LYS A 1007 23.72 14.98 -21.44
CA LYS A 1007 23.10 13.70 -21.79
C LYS A 1007 22.03 13.81 -22.89
N SER A 1008 21.29 14.91 -22.91
CA SER A 1008 20.17 15.12 -23.83
C SER A 1008 20.61 15.58 -25.25
N SER A 1009 21.88 15.91 -25.45
CA SER A 1009 22.46 16.34 -26.72
C SER A 1009 23.56 15.37 -27.22
N PRO A 1010 23.21 14.18 -27.73
CA PRO A 1010 24.21 13.36 -28.44
C PRO A 1010 24.48 13.95 -29.82
N ALA A 1011 25.72 14.40 -30.04
CA ALA A 1011 26.28 14.78 -31.30
C ALA A 1011 26.06 16.23 -31.83
N LYS A 1012 26.94 17.12 -31.42
CA LYS A 1012 27.62 18.07 -32.30
C LYS A 1012 28.93 18.44 -31.63
N ILE A 1013 29.93 17.54 -31.68
CA ILE A 1013 31.32 17.91 -31.55
C ILE A 1013 31.81 18.04 -32.98
N PRO A 1014 32.16 19.25 -33.50
CA PRO A 1014 33.01 19.32 -34.66
C PRO A 1014 34.41 18.91 -34.21
N ALA A 1015 34.94 17.87 -34.84
CA ALA A 1015 36.35 17.66 -34.84
C ALA A 1015 37.03 18.90 -35.44
N ASN A 1016 37.85 19.51 -34.62
CA ASN A 1016 39.07 20.16 -35.05
C ASN A 1016 40.02 20.32 -33.86
#